data_bb911466a117229e0022f387a1551656
#
_entry.id   bb911466a117229e0022f387a1551656
#
_cell.length_a   1.000
_cell.length_b   1.000
_cell.length_c   1.000
_cell.angle_alpha   90.00
_cell.angle_beta   90.00
_cell.angle_gamma   90.00
#
_symmetry.space_group_name_H-M   'P 1'
#
loop_
_entity.id
_entity.type
_entity.pdbx_description
1 polymer ?
#
loop_
_entity_poly.entity_id
_entity_poly.type
_entity_poly.pdbx_seq_one_letter_code
_entity_poly.pdbx_strand_id
1 'polypeptide(L)'
;MKPILYTLLLTAACSMPMLPVHAKVGDVLPIPHIVNTPTGAAPFQLNRELTLTDATQCALLQDFLTTHGCTLKEGATAQVRVQLVESITAAHDYPLSAFDNEAYQLQVSENEILITAVTPTGVIRATQTLVQLAEGYDTAGQTAQIEAVNITDWPAFKVRGWMQDVGRSFLSIDELKKEIELLSRFKVNVFHWHLTEKLAWRFEVKAYPALTQAENMIRYKGQYYTQEQCRELEAYAAQRGVTIIPEIDMPGHSDVFTKTMGFDMQSTQGRAALKVILKEVATTFPKAPYIHIGGDEVALQEGFLEEMASFVRNDIGRKVVVWNPLMNKGVNKNMADMTQMWSTRGNKIAGLPNIDCRYNYTNHFDVYADLVGIYKSNIYYTDKGNSEVAGTISAAWNDTKTATEKDIICQNNQYANIIASASRAWQGGGKRYIEVGGTTLPNTGEEFDDFANFEKRFLFHKAHSLKDQPIPYVKQTNVHWRITDPFPNNGDPTKVFPPETCTDTLLPTHYTYQNTYYGTHFATGAGIYLRHIWHSTVPSFFSNPSNGQTAYAWTYVYSPKAQDVGAQIEFYTYSRSGNEKGPKAGQWDRRGSRIWLNDQEIPAPTWQQPEKDIKQDDAEIGLTNENLTAREPVALHLNQGWNKVFIKLPHANNGGTARDKWQFTFVITDTEGKNAVDGLIYSPDKSATDSIPQNENQPKLSNAQETFWYEFNTPKRNSLYPTSMGVDKAIIGKANSTQASQWKFQSRTDGTFDIINRADLTYVSPNSANNTALKTVANQPSTGWQFKESEVNGCFIIYNGTAQF
;
A
#
# COMPACT_ATOMS: atom_id res chain seq x y z
N MET A 1 66.29 20.66 1.57
CA MET A 1 64.85 20.65 1.47
C MET A 1 64.44 20.05 0.11
N LYS A 2 63.98 18.83 0.06
CA LYS A 2 63.49 18.20 -1.16
C LYS A 2 61.97 18.39 -1.26
N PRO A 3 61.42 18.76 -2.44
CA PRO A 3 59.98 18.83 -2.60
C PRO A 3 59.38 17.42 -2.79
N ILE A 4 58.36 17.09 -2.03
CA ILE A 4 57.55 15.89 -2.17
C ILE A 4 56.56 16.13 -3.30
N LEU A 5 56.69 15.33 -4.34
CA LEU A 5 55.78 15.31 -5.50
C LEU A 5 54.57 14.43 -5.13
N TYR A 6 53.38 15.03 -4.99
CA TYR A 6 52.14 14.28 -4.89
C TYR A 6 51.68 13.87 -6.31
N THR A 7 51.73 12.59 -6.62
CA THR A 7 51.16 12.05 -7.82
C THR A 7 49.63 11.91 -7.60
N LEU A 8 48.84 12.74 -8.29
CA LEU A 8 47.41 12.59 -8.41
C LEU A 8 47.13 11.37 -9.28
N LEU A 9 46.63 10.27 -8.70
CA LEU A 9 46.00 9.20 -9.45
C LEU A 9 44.59 9.66 -9.87
N LEU A 10 44.44 10.11 -11.12
CA LEU A 10 43.14 10.17 -11.78
C LEU A 10 42.69 8.74 -12.04
N THR A 11 41.81 8.22 -11.20
CA THR A 11 41.00 7.05 -11.57
C THR A 11 39.97 7.53 -12.58
N ALA A 12 40.18 7.21 -13.84
CA ALA A 12 39.16 7.26 -14.87
C ALA A 12 38.05 6.28 -14.43
N ALA A 13 36.91 6.81 -14.01
CA ALA A 13 35.69 6.03 -13.88
C ALA A 13 35.28 5.61 -15.30
N CYS A 14 35.76 4.42 -15.73
CA CYS A 14 35.14 3.71 -16.82
C CYS A 14 33.68 3.45 -16.41
N SER A 15 32.74 4.08 -17.07
CA SER A 15 31.36 3.64 -17.12
C SER A 15 31.37 2.24 -17.73
N MET A 16 31.48 1.21 -16.91
CA MET A 16 31.18 -0.15 -17.35
C MET A 16 29.71 -0.13 -17.76
N PRO A 17 29.36 -0.63 -18.96
CA PRO A 17 27.97 -0.84 -19.30
C PRO A 17 27.40 -1.76 -18.20
N MET A 18 26.34 -1.32 -17.53
CA MET A 18 25.61 -2.17 -16.59
C MET A 18 25.22 -3.42 -17.38
N LEU A 19 25.73 -4.58 -16.96
CA LEU A 19 25.27 -5.85 -17.51
C LEU A 19 23.75 -5.91 -17.27
N PRO A 20 22.97 -6.35 -18.27
CA PRO A 20 21.52 -6.45 -18.11
C PRO A 20 21.21 -7.32 -16.88
N VAL A 21 20.43 -6.79 -15.96
CA VAL A 21 20.02 -7.49 -14.75
C VAL A 21 18.85 -8.40 -15.12
N HIS A 22 19.10 -9.70 -15.16
CA HIS A 22 18.08 -10.71 -15.41
C HIS A 22 17.38 -11.10 -14.13
N ALA A 23 16.10 -11.46 -14.22
CA ALA A 23 15.31 -11.91 -13.09
C ALA A 23 15.91 -13.15 -12.42
N LYS A 24 15.81 -13.16 -11.12
CA LYS A 24 16.09 -14.30 -10.24
C LYS A 24 14.88 -14.57 -9.37
N VAL A 25 14.85 -15.72 -8.71
CA VAL A 25 13.79 -16.02 -7.75
C VAL A 25 13.69 -14.94 -6.65
N GLY A 26 14.81 -14.24 -6.39
CA GLY A 26 14.88 -13.08 -5.52
C GLY A 26 14.08 -11.85 -6.00
N ASP A 27 13.57 -11.84 -7.23
CA ASP A 27 12.81 -10.72 -7.80
C ASP A 27 11.32 -11.05 -7.97
N VAL A 28 10.91 -12.32 -7.80
CA VAL A 28 9.52 -12.78 -7.99
C VAL A 28 8.57 -12.17 -6.95
N LEU A 29 7.41 -11.68 -7.42
CA LEU A 29 6.27 -11.21 -6.60
C LEU A 29 4.96 -11.89 -7.02
N PRO A 30 4.08 -12.27 -6.09
CA PRO A 30 4.33 -12.43 -4.64
C PRO A 30 5.51 -13.36 -4.34
N ILE A 31 6.18 -13.12 -3.22
CA ILE A 31 7.34 -13.95 -2.80
C ILE A 31 6.85 -15.39 -2.56
N PRO A 32 7.47 -16.42 -3.20
CA PRO A 32 7.06 -17.79 -2.99
C PRO A 32 7.34 -18.28 -1.56
N HIS A 33 6.51 -19.18 -1.03
CA HIS A 33 6.62 -19.66 0.35
C HIS A 33 7.86 -20.50 0.62
N ILE A 34 8.20 -21.43 -0.27
CA ILE A 34 9.36 -22.31 -0.11
C ILE A 34 10.19 -22.26 -1.39
N VAL A 35 11.43 -21.86 -1.25
CA VAL A 35 12.38 -21.76 -2.35
C VAL A 35 13.68 -22.49 -2.00
N ASN A 36 14.18 -23.31 -2.94
CA ASN A 36 15.48 -23.94 -2.86
C ASN A 36 16.18 -23.78 -4.21
N THR A 37 17.32 -23.09 -4.21
CA THR A 37 18.15 -22.87 -5.40
C THR A 37 19.36 -23.81 -5.35
N PRO A 38 19.44 -24.83 -6.22
CA PRO A 38 20.56 -25.77 -6.24
C PRO A 38 21.88 -25.08 -6.62
N THR A 39 22.90 -25.21 -5.79
CA THR A 39 24.21 -24.57 -6.00
C THR A 39 24.92 -25.17 -7.22
N GLY A 40 25.35 -24.31 -8.16
CA GLY A 40 26.13 -24.73 -9.34
C GLY A 40 25.35 -25.45 -10.43
N ALA A 41 24.02 -25.52 -10.34
CA ALA A 41 23.18 -26.08 -11.39
C ALA A 41 23.11 -25.14 -12.60
N ALA A 42 23.15 -25.71 -13.81
CA ALA A 42 22.98 -24.93 -15.04
C ALA A 42 21.52 -24.46 -15.21
N PRO A 43 21.29 -23.25 -15.77
CA PRO A 43 19.93 -22.73 -16.01
C PRO A 43 19.28 -23.45 -17.20
N PHE A 44 17.95 -23.49 -17.21
CA PHE A 44 17.17 -23.92 -18.36
C PHE A 44 17.20 -22.84 -19.44
N GLN A 45 17.69 -23.21 -20.64
CA GLN A 45 17.70 -22.32 -21.80
C GLN A 45 16.36 -22.39 -22.52
N LEU A 46 15.71 -21.24 -22.79
CA LEU A 46 14.58 -21.11 -23.70
C LEU A 46 15.06 -21.02 -25.18
N ASN A 47 14.18 -20.80 -26.15
CA ASN A 47 14.53 -20.73 -27.58
C ASN A 47 15.16 -22.01 -28.12
N ARG A 48 14.57 -23.16 -27.80
CA ARG A 48 15.04 -24.48 -28.26
C ARG A 48 13.90 -25.46 -28.53
N GLU A 49 14.22 -26.59 -29.14
CA GLU A 49 13.27 -27.71 -29.27
C GLU A 49 13.02 -28.34 -27.90
N LEU A 50 11.76 -28.57 -27.57
CA LEU A 50 11.36 -29.24 -26.33
C LEU A 50 10.12 -30.14 -26.50
N THR A 51 10.02 -31.16 -25.67
CA THR A 51 8.83 -31.99 -25.55
C THR A 51 7.89 -31.40 -24.47
N LEU A 52 6.60 -31.26 -24.77
CA LEU A 52 5.57 -30.91 -23.81
C LEU A 52 4.75 -32.17 -23.49
N THR A 53 4.80 -32.65 -22.26
CA THR A 53 4.13 -33.87 -21.81
C THR A 53 3.14 -33.61 -20.70
N ASP A 54 2.14 -34.48 -20.56
CA ASP A 54 1.08 -34.44 -19.55
C ASP A 54 0.24 -33.14 -19.63
N ALA A 55 -0.04 -32.75 -20.86
CA ALA A 55 -0.65 -31.44 -21.16
C ALA A 55 -2.08 -31.31 -20.66
N THR A 56 -2.25 -30.80 -19.45
CA THR A 56 -3.38 -29.88 -19.23
C THR A 56 -3.13 -28.72 -20.17
N GLN A 57 -4.04 -28.45 -21.12
CA GLN A 57 -3.90 -27.35 -22.08
C GLN A 57 -4.00 -26.01 -21.34
N CYS A 58 -2.87 -25.56 -20.77
CA CYS A 58 -2.74 -24.23 -20.19
C CYS A 58 -2.27 -23.27 -21.31
N ALA A 59 -3.22 -22.50 -21.86
CA ALA A 59 -2.92 -21.55 -22.93
C ALA A 59 -1.80 -20.59 -22.52
N LEU A 60 -1.79 -20.12 -21.28
CA LEU A 60 -0.74 -19.22 -20.78
C LEU A 60 0.65 -19.85 -20.81
N LEU A 61 0.79 -21.16 -20.53
CA LEU A 61 2.07 -21.88 -20.62
C LEU A 61 2.50 -22.02 -22.08
N GLN A 62 1.60 -22.31 -23.00
CA GLN A 62 1.89 -22.40 -24.42
C GLN A 62 2.32 -21.04 -24.99
N ASP A 63 1.61 -19.97 -24.63
CA ASP A 63 1.95 -18.60 -25.03
C ASP A 63 3.34 -18.22 -24.49
N PHE A 64 3.65 -18.54 -23.22
CA PHE A 64 4.95 -18.30 -22.62
C PHE A 64 6.07 -19.00 -23.43
N LEU A 65 5.93 -20.28 -23.70
CA LEU A 65 6.94 -21.07 -24.45
C LEU A 65 7.11 -20.52 -25.87
N THR A 66 6.02 -20.22 -26.57
CA THR A 66 6.04 -19.70 -27.95
C THR A 66 6.71 -18.33 -28.02
N THR A 67 6.33 -17.43 -27.10
CA THR A 67 6.88 -16.07 -27.03
C THR A 67 8.40 -16.08 -26.82
N HIS A 68 8.92 -17.07 -26.09
CA HIS A 68 10.36 -17.25 -25.87
C HIS A 68 11.06 -18.14 -26.91
N GLY A 69 10.41 -18.35 -28.07
CA GLY A 69 11.01 -19.04 -29.22
C GLY A 69 11.18 -20.55 -29.05
N CYS A 70 10.48 -21.17 -28.10
CA CYS A 70 10.48 -22.62 -27.95
C CYS A 70 9.70 -23.29 -29.10
N THR A 71 10.24 -24.40 -29.63
CA THR A 71 9.56 -25.20 -30.64
C THR A 71 9.19 -26.55 -30.04
N LEU A 72 7.90 -26.94 -30.11
CA LEU A 72 7.47 -28.25 -29.63
C LEU A 72 7.88 -29.34 -30.63
N LYS A 73 8.61 -30.39 -30.17
CA LYS A 73 9.09 -31.50 -30.98
C LYS A 73 9.14 -32.77 -30.13
N GLU A 74 8.49 -33.84 -30.65
CA GLU A 74 8.56 -35.16 -30.02
C GLU A 74 9.99 -35.70 -29.99
N GLY A 75 10.41 -36.24 -28.83
CA GLY A 75 11.74 -36.81 -28.63
C GLY A 75 12.86 -35.79 -28.44
N ALA A 76 12.55 -34.50 -28.24
CA ALA A 76 13.54 -33.51 -27.84
C ALA A 76 14.17 -33.87 -26.48
N THR A 77 15.43 -33.45 -26.29
CA THR A 77 16.18 -33.72 -25.03
C THR A 77 15.72 -32.87 -23.87
N ALA A 78 15.14 -31.69 -24.16
CA ALA A 78 14.54 -30.83 -23.15
C ALA A 78 13.03 -31.05 -23.07
N GLN A 79 12.48 -30.93 -21.88
CA GLN A 79 11.06 -31.18 -21.66
C GLN A 79 10.40 -30.18 -20.70
N VAL A 80 9.12 -29.91 -20.93
CA VAL A 80 8.21 -29.26 -19.99
C VAL A 80 7.10 -30.25 -19.65
N ARG A 81 6.93 -30.54 -18.38
CA ARG A 81 5.95 -31.50 -17.88
C ARG A 81 4.98 -30.83 -16.93
N VAL A 82 3.70 -31.23 -17.06
CA VAL A 82 2.64 -30.80 -16.15
C VAL A 82 2.03 -32.03 -15.50
N GLN A 83 1.95 -32.07 -14.19
CA GLN A 83 1.41 -33.18 -13.42
C GLN A 83 0.36 -32.66 -12.43
N LEU A 84 -0.85 -33.22 -12.47
CA LEU A 84 -1.86 -32.96 -11.44
C LEU A 84 -1.78 -34.01 -10.34
N VAL A 85 -1.89 -33.54 -9.08
CA VAL A 85 -1.85 -34.38 -7.87
C VAL A 85 -3.04 -34.05 -6.96
N GLU A 86 -3.40 -34.97 -6.06
CA GLU A 86 -4.52 -34.74 -5.14
C GLU A 86 -4.23 -33.66 -4.10
N SER A 87 -2.98 -33.52 -3.67
CA SER A 87 -2.57 -32.51 -2.67
C SER A 87 -1.09 -32.22 -2.72
N ILE A 88 -0.69 -31.08 -2.15
CA ILE A 88 0.69 -30.68 -1.89
C ILE A 88 0.83 -30.51 -0.38
N THR A 89 1.61 -31.36 0.26
CA THR A 89 1.67 -31.55 1.72
C THR A 89 1.97 -30.26 2.50
N ALA A 90 2.81 -29.38 1.95
CA ALA A 90 3.19 -28.11 2.62
C ALA A 90 2.12 -27.01 2.45
N ALA A 91 1.21 -27.15 1.47
CA ALA A 91 0.30 -26.08 1.10
C ALA A 91 -0.87 -25.94 2.08
N HIS A 92 -1.20 -24.69 2.41
CA HIS A 92 -2.44 -24.36 3.10
C HIS A 92 -3.60 -24.35 2.11
N ASP A 93 -4.70 -24.98 2.49
CA ASP A 93 -5.98 -24.89 1.77
C ASP A 93 -7.15 -24.92 2.75
N TYR A 94 -8.29 -24.39 2.29
CA TYR A 94 -9.56 -24.41 3.01
C TYR A 94 -10.73 -24.38 2.02
N PRO A 95 -11.87 -25.01 2.35
CA PRO A 95 -13.02 -25.05 1.44
C PRO A 95 -13.65 -23.67 1.30
N LEU A 96 -13.63 -23.13 0.09
CA LEU A 96 -14.38 -21.94 -0.32
C LEU A 96 -14.93 -22.21 -1.71
N SER A 97 -16.22 -22.49 -1.79
CA SER A 97 -16.83 -22.88 -3.06
C SER A 97 -16.65 -21.76 -4.10
N ALA A 98 -16.38 -22.16 -5.32
CA ALA A 98 -16.06 -21.37 -6.50
C ALA A 98 -14.59 -20.88 -6.58
N PHE A 99 -13.73 -21.25 -5.66
CA PHE A 99 -12.27 -20.97 -5.77
C PHE A 99 -11.49 -22.26 -5.59
N ASP A 100 -10.73 -22.60 -6.59
CA ASP A 100 -9.91 -23.82 -6.64
C ASP A 100 -8.78 -23.81 -5.60
N ASN A 101 -8.17 -24.98 -5.41
CA ASN A 101 -6.87 -25.09 -4.77
C ASN A 101 -5.79 -24.69 -5.79
N GLU A 102 -5.10 -23.59 -5.54
CA GLU A 102 -4.12 -22.98 -6.44
C GLU A 102 -2.66 -23.39 -6.14
N ALA A 103 -2.46 -24.37 -5.25
CA ALA A 103 -1.13 -24.82 -4.86
C ALA A 103 -0.37 -25.46 -6.01
N TYR A 104 0.95 -25.22 -6.07
CA TYR A 104 1.84 -25.79 -7.07
C TYR A 104 3.26 -26.02 -6.54
N GLN A 105 3.98 -26.90 -7.23
CA GLN A 105 5.43 -27.00 -7.18
C GLN A 105 5.99 -26.73 -8.58
N LEU A 106 7.08 -26.00 -8.65
CA LEU A 106 7.81 -25.68 -9.87
C LEU A 106 9.26 -26.12 -9.69
N GLN A 107 9.71 -27.07 -10.49
CA GLN A 107 11.11 -27.53 -10.51
C GLN A 107 11.71 -27.19 -11.85
N VAL A 108 12.80 -26.44 -11.84
CA VAL A 108 13.56 -26.07 -13.04
C VAL A 108 14.97 -26.61 -12.92
N SER A 109 15.39 -27.33 -13.93
CA SER A 109 16.74 -27.86 -14.12
C SER A 109 17.21 -27.57 -15.54
N GLU A 110 18.46 -27.87 -15.88
CA GLU A 110 19.05 -27.60 -17.19
C GLU A 110 18.21 -28.12 -18.39
N ASN A 111 17.52 -29.27 -18.22
CA ASN A 111 16.79 -29.90 -19.32
C ASN A 111 15.31 -30.18 -19.01
N GLU A 112 14.83 -29.78 -17.86
CA GLU A 112 13.43 -30.03 -17.48
C GLU A 112 12.81 -28.85 -16.70
N ILE A 113 11.58 -28.51 -17.07
CA ILE A 113 10.66 -27.73 -16.26
C ILE A 113 9.51 -28.66 -15.87
N LEU A 114 9.38 -28.98 -14.58
CA LEU A 114 8.27 -29.78 -14.04
C LEU A 114 7.34 -28.89 -13.21
N ILE A 115 6.08 -28.83 -13.62
CA ILE A 115 4.99 -28.19 -12.87
C ILE A 115 4.13 -29.29 -12.26
N THR A 116 4.07 -29.36 -10.93
CA THR A 116 3.13 -30.23 -10.20
C THR A 116 2.10 -29.32 -9.53
N ALA A 117 0.81 -29.55 -9.78
CA ALA A 117 -0.26 -28.69 -9.27
C ALA A 117 -1.45 -29.51 -8.78
N VAL A 118 -2.29 -28.94 -7.91
CA VAL A 118 -3.51 -29.61 -7.43
C VAL A 118 -4.64 -29.45 -8.45
N THR A 119 -4.69 -28.31 -9.15
CA THR A 119 -5.72 -28.02 -10.17
C THR A 119 -5.11 -27.35 -11.39
N PRO A 120 -5.82 -27.25 -12.51
CA PRO A 120 -5.39 -26.45 -13.66
C PRO A 120 -5.10 -24.98 -13.31
N THR A 121 -5.80 -24.40 -12.33
CA THR A 121 -5.53 -23.05 -11.83
C THR A 121 -4.15 -22.97 -11.18
N GLY A 122 -3.69 -24.00 -10.46
CA GLY A 122 -2.33 -24.09 -9.93
C GLY A 122 -1.26 -24.09 -11.05
N VAL A 123 -1.55 -24.71 -12.20
CA VAL A 123 -0.65 -24.65 -13.38
C VAL A 123 -0.52 -23.23 -13.91
N ILE A 124 -1.63 -22.47 -13.96
CA ILE A 124 -1.59 -21.05 -14.32
C ILE A 124 -0.70 -20.27 -13.33
N ARG A 125 -0.80 -20.51 -12.01
CA ARG A 125 0.03 -19.84 -11.00
C ARG A 125 1.53 -20.17 -11.14
N ALA A 126 1.86 -21.43 -11.41
CA ALA A 126 3.24 -21.84 -11.72
C ALA A 126 3.76 -21.11 -12.98
N THR A 127 2.93 -21.04 -14.02
CA THR A 127 3.29 -20.33 -15.27
C THR A 127 3.53 -18.85 -15.03
N GLN A 128 2.71 -18.19 -14.21
CA GLN A 128 2.91 -16.77 -13.84
C GLN A 128 4.27 -16.57 -13.13
N THR A 129 4.71 -17.52 -12.33
CA THR A 129 6.06 -17.52 -11.74
C THR A 129 7.15 -17.71 -12.79
N LEU A 130 6.97 -18.63 -13.76
CA LEU A 130 7.89 -18.80 -14.89
C LEU A 130 8.05 -17.54 -15.73
N VAL A 131 6.95 -16.84 -16.02
CA VAL A 131 6.95 -15.56 -16.76
C VAL A 131 7.83 -14.53 -16.05
N GLN A 132 7.74 -14.44 -14.72
CA GLN A 132 8.57 -13.52 -13.93
C GLN A 132 10.04 -13.97 -13.88
N LEU A 133 10.33 -15.26 -13.78
CA LEU A 133 11.69 -15.81 -13.78
C LEU A 133 12.41 -15.61 -15.13
N ALA A 134 11.69 -15.45 -16.22
CA ALA A 134 12.24 -15.17 -17.56
C ALA A 134 12.34 -13.66 -17.86
N GLU A 135 12.01 -12.79 -16.92
CA GLU A 135 11.99 -11.32 -17.12
C GLU A 135 13.40 -10.74 -17.24
N GLY A 136 13.57 -9.66 -18.00
CA GLY A 136 14.87 -8.98 -18.19
C GLY A 136 15.71 -9.48 -19.37
N TYR A 137 15.22 -10.44 -20.14
CA TYR A 137 15.89 -10.95 -21.35
C TYR A 137 15.39 -10.28 -22.65
N ASP A 138 14.84 -9.10 -22.57
CA ASP A 138 14.22 -8.38 -23.70
C ASP A 138 15.24 -7.73 -24.66
N THR A 139 16.54 -7.87 -24.39
CA THR A 139 17.62 -7.31 -25.23
C THR A 139 17.85 -8.19 -26.45
N ALA A 140 17.80 -7.59 -27.63
CA ALA A 140 18.00 -8.28 -28.89
C ALA A 140 19.30 -9.13 -28.91
N GLY A 141 19.16 -10.41 -29.19
CA GLY A 141 20.28 -11.35 -29.31
C GLY A 141 20.62 -12.18 -28.06
N GLN A 142 19.91 -11.96 -26.94
CA GLN A 142 20.06 -12.81 -25.77
C GLN A 142 19.01 -13.94 -25.75
N THR A 143 19.42 -15.15 -25.47
CA THR A 143 18.49 -16.27 -25.21
C THR A 143 18.00 -16.18 -23.78
N ALA A 144 16.70 -16.10 -23.60
CA ALA A 144 16.10 -16.14 -22.27
C ALA A 144 16.43 -17.48 -21.57
N GLN A 145 16.73 -17.38 -20.28
CA GLN A 145 17.05 -18.54 -19.45
C GLN A 145 16.38 -18.42 -18.10
N ILE A 146 16.11 -19.56 -17.47
CA ILE A 146 15.51 -19.64 -16.15
C ILE A 146 16.51 -20.33 -15.24
N GLU A 147 16.85 -19.70 -14.10
CA GLU A 147 17.73 -20.32 -13.11
C GLU A 147 17.17 -21.65 -12.59
N ALA A 148 18.06 -22.57 -12.25
CA ALA A 148 17.66 -23.83 -11.63
C ALA A 148 17.09 -23.54 -10.25
N VAL A 149 15.84 -23.93 -10.01
CA VAL A 149 15.11 -23.62 -8.78
C VAL A 149 14.04 -24.66 -8.48
N ASN A 150 13.79 -24.91 -7.19
CA ASN A 150 12.65 -25.66 -6.70
C ASN A 150 11.79 -24.76 -5.85
N ILE A 151 10.54 -24.56 -6.26
CA ILE A 151 9.56 -23.71 -5.57
C ILE A 151 8.38 -24.58 -5.15
N THR A 152 7.90 -24.43 -3.92
CA THR A 152 6.59 -24.90 -3.47
C THR A 152 5.80 -23.71 -2.97
N ASP A 153 4.63 -23.46 -3.55
CA ASP A 153 3.92 -22.20 -3.36
C ASP A 153 2.39 -22.36 -3.40
N TRP A 154 1.68 -21.48 -2.70
CA TRP A 154 0.21 -21.51 -2.57
C TRP A 154 -0.30 -20.15 -2.07
N PRO A 155 -1.57 -19.78 -2.31
CA PRO A 155 -2.12 -18.57 -1.70
C PRO A 155 -2.50 -18.79 -0.22
N ALA A 156 -2.15 -17.86 0.63
CA ALA A 156 -2.65 -17.84 2.01
C ALA A 156 -4.15 -17.52 2.09
N PHE A 157 -4.66 -16.70 1.15
CA PHE A 157 -6.08 -16.34 1.04
C PHE A 157 -6.63 -16.66 -0.35
N LYS A 158 -7.83 -17.24 -0.42
CA LYS A 158 -8.47 -17.62 -1.70
C LYS A 158 -9.01 -16.45 -2.49
N VAL A 159 -9.39 -15.34 -1.87
CA VAL A 159 -9.83 -14.13 -2.57
C VAL A 159 -8.72 -13.09 -2.50
N ARG A 160 -8.20 -12.71 -3.67
CA ARG A 160 -7.18 -11.68 -3.87
C ARG A 160 -7.67 -10.85 -5.04
N GLY A 161 -8.30 -9.70 -4.73
CA GLY A 161 -9.08 -9.00 -5.73
C GLY A 161 -8.70 -7.53 -5.94
N TRP A 162 -9.15 -7.05 -7.09
CA TRP A 162 -9.19 -5.67 -7.45
C TRP A 162 -10.60 -5.29 -7.89
N MET A 163 -11.10 -4.14 -7.42
CA MET A 163 -12.37 -3.58 -7.84
C MET A 163 -12.15 -2.30 -8.64
N GLN A 164 -12.73 -2.23 -9.83
CA GLN A 164 -12.72 -1.06 -10.69
C GLN A 164 -14.12 -0.44 -10.80
N ASP A 165 -14.25 0.81 -10.37
CA ASP A 165 -15.43 1.62 -10.56
C ASP A 165 -15.40 2.24 -11.98
N VAL A 166 -16.16 1.67 -12.89
CA VAL A 166 -16.33 2.18 -14.25
C VAL A 166 -17.58 3.05 -14.39
N GLY A 167 -18.44 3.07 -13.38
CA GLY A 167 -19.61 3.94 -13.32
C GLY A 167 -19.21 5.41 -13.26
N ARG A 168 -18.29 5.76 -12.34
CA ARG A 168 -17.75 7.13 -12.22
C ARG A 168 -16.70 7.46 -13.28
N SER A 169 -15.90 6.46 -13.73
CA SER A 169 -14.84 6.64 -14.73
C SER A 169 -14.83 5.48 -15.70
N PHE A 170 -14.90 5.77 -17.01
CA PHE A 170 -14.91 4.73 -18.04
C PHE A 170 -13.48 4.33 -18.42
N LEU A 171 -13.23 3.03 -18.51
CA LEU A 171 -12.03 2.42 -19.10
C LEU A 171 -12.42 1.63 -20.33
N SER A 172 -11.63 1.72 -21.40
CA SER A 172 -11.85 0.91 -22.61
C SER A 172 -11.60 -0.58 -22.33
N ILE A 173 -12.16 -1.45 -23.16
CA ILE A 173 -11.91 -2.91 -23.08
C ILE A 173 -10.42 -3.22 -23.23
N ASP A 174 -9.71 -2.48 -24.08
CA ASP A 174 -8.26 -2.66 -24.27
C ASP A 174 -7.48 -2.31 -23.01
N GLU A 175 -7.89 -1.26 -22.29
CA GLU A 175 -7.26 -0.91 -21.02
C GLU A 175 -7.61 -1.91 -19.91
N LEU A 176 -8.87 -2.38 -19.84
CA LEU A 176 -9.26 -3.44 -18.90
C LEU A 176 -8.52 -4.76 -19.17
N LYS A 177 -8.19 -5.09 -20.44
CA LYS A 177 -7.35 -6.26 -20.75
C LYS A 177 -5.92 -6.10 -20.21
N LYS A 178 -5.32 -4.91 -20.35
CA LYS A 178 -3.99 -4.64 -19.76
C LYS A 178 -4.04 -4.76 -18.24
N GLU A 179 -5.10 -4.26 -17.62
CA GLU A 179 -5.30 -4.42 -16.17
C GLU A 179 -5.41 -5.91 -15.78
N ILE A 180 -6.18 -6.72 -16.49
CA ILE A 180 -6.29 -8.17 -16.28
C ILE A 180 -4.92 -8.87 -16.45
N GLU A 181 -4.07 -8.45 -17.41
CA GLU A 181 -2.70 -8.96 -17.56
C GLU A 181 -1.87 -8.69 -16.30
N LEU A 182 -1.92 -7.47 -15.79
CA LEU A 182 -1.20 -7.11 -14.56
C LEU A 182 -1.75 -7.91 -13.36
N LEU A 183 -3.06 -7.99 -13.20
CA LEU A 183 -3.69 -8.79 -12.16
C LEU A 183 -3.21 -10.24 -12.21
N SER A 184 -3.26 -10.85 -13.39
CA SER A 184 -2.80 -12.21 -13.62
C SER A 184 -1.33 -12.38 -13.25
N ARG A 185 -0.42 -11.55 -13.78
CA ARG A 185 1.03 -11.63 -13.53
C ARG A 185 1.37 -11.71 -12.04
N PHE A 186 0.65 -10.96 -11.21
CA PHE A 186 0.85 -10.91 -9.76
C PHE A 186 -0.14 -11.77 -8.95
N LYS A 187 -0.73 -12.78 -9.59
CA LYS A 187 -1.59 -13.81 -8.96
C LYS A 187 -2.85 -13.27 -8.28
N VAL A 188 -3.35 -12.11 -8.68
CA VAL A 188 -4.71 -11.66 -8.36
C VAL A 188 -5.70 -12.56 -9.08
N ASN A 189 -6.77 -12.99 -8.41
CA ASN A 189 -7.72 -13.95 -8.96
C ASN A 189 -9.16 -13.45 -9.05
N VAL A 190 -9.45 -12.24 -8.58
CA VAL A 190 -10.78 -11.64 -8.66
C VAL A 190 -10.70 -10.25 -9.25
N PHE A 191 -11.49 -10.01 -10.29
CA PHE A 191 -11.80 -8.67 -10.81
C PHE A 191 -13.26 -8.36 -10.48
N HIS A 192 -13.48 -7.48 -9.50
CA HIS A 192 -14.80 -7.00 -9.13
C HIS A 192 -15.13 -5.79 -10.02
N TRP A 193 -16.08 -5.96 -10.92
CA TRP A 193 -16.44 -4.96 -11.93
C TRP A 193 -17.69 -4.19 -11.51
N HIS A 194 -17.50 -3.00 -10.95
CA HIS A 194 -18.58 -2.11 -10.53
C HIS A 194 -19.12 -1.32 -11.73
N LEU A 195 -20.22 -1.85 -12.31
CA LEU A 195 -20.73 -1.46 -13.64
C LEU A 195 -21.72 -0.31 -13.62
N THR A 196 -22.27 0.03 -12.46
CA THR A 196 -23.38 0.98 -12.37
C THR A 196 -23.19 1.96 -11.22
N GLU A 197 -23.53 3.24 -11.48
CA GLU A 197 -23.40 4.33 -10.54
C GLU A 197 -24.44 5.44 -10.81
N LYS A 198 -24.58 6.39 -9.87
CA LYS A 198 -25.42 7.59 -10.05
C LYS A 198 -25.03 8.42 -11.28
N LEU A 199 -23.77 8.34 -11.72
CA LEU A 199 -23.22 9.15 -12.81
C LEU A 199 -23.33 8.47 -14.17
N ALA A 200 -23.37 7.14 -14.23
CA ALA A 200 -23.53 6.40 -15.47
C ALA A 200 -23.88 4.92 -15.23
N TRP A 201 -24.54 4.35 -16.21
CA TRP A 201 -24.84 2.93 -16.32
C TRP A 201 -23.99 2.34 -17.45
N ARG A 202 -23.08 1.41 -17.17
CA ARG A 202 -22.07 0.96 -18.14
C ARG A 202 -22.34 -0.41 -18.76
N PHE A 203 -23.33 -1.14 -18.29
CA PHE A 203 -23.69 -2.46 -18.80
C PHE A 203 -24.85 -2.38 -19.79
N GLU A 204 -24.70 -2.93 -21.01
CA GLU A 204 -25.78 -3.03 -22.00
C GLU A 204 -26.90 -3.92 -21.46
N VAL A 205 -28.12 -3.34 -21.37
CA VAL A 205 -29.35 -4.08 -21.06
C VAL A 205 -30.26 -4.04 -22.27
N LYS A 206 -30.40 -5.16 -22.96
CA LYS A 206 -31.21 -5.22 -24.23
C LYS A 206 -32.70 -4.97 -23.99
N ALA A 207 -33.21 -5.39 -22.83
CA ALA A 207 -34.59 -5.12 -22.42
C ALA A 207 -34.83 -3.62 -22.11
N TYR A 208 -33.78 -2.89 -21.69
CA TYR A 208 -33.88 -1.48 -21.30
C TYR A 208 -32.76 -0.65 -21.93
N PRO A 209 -32.69 -0.49 -23.28
CA PRO A 209 -31.56 0.16 -23.95
C PRO A 209 -31.40 1.63 -23.58
N ALA A 210 -32.42 2.27 -23.04
CA ALA A 210 -32.33 3.65 -22.56
C ALA A 210 -31.37 3.85 -21.40
N LEU A 211 -31.02 2.83 -20.64
CA LEU A 211 -30.07 2.92 -19.53
C LEU A 211 -28.67 3.33 -19.98
N THR A 212 -28.27 3.00 -21.21
CA THR A 212 -26.95 3.31 -21.77
C THR A 212 -26.95 4.50 -22.74
N GLN A 213 -28.07 5.21 -22.90
CA GLN A 213 -28.14 6.39 -23.77
C GLN A 213 -27.40 7.58 -23.14
N ALA A 214 -26.74 8.37 -24.01
CA ALA A 214 -25.86 9.48 -23.59
C ALA A 214 -26.58 10.55 -22.75
N GLU A 215 -27.85 10.85 -23.07
CA GLU A 215 -28.67 11.83 -22.33
C GLU A 215 -29.04 11.42 -20.90
N ASN A 216 -28.92 10.13 -20.57
CA ASN A 216 -29.17 9.60 -19.24
C ASN A 216 -27.94 9.55 -18.37
N MET A 217 -26.74 9.70 -18.95
CA MET A 217 -25.47 9.70 -18.24
C MET A 217 -24.97 11.11 -17.95
N ILE A 218 -24.27 11.28 -16.82
CA ILE A 218 -23.62 12.54 -16.42
C ILE A 218 -22.17 12.58 -16.92
N ARG A 219 -21.38 11.53 -16.65
CA ARG A 219 -19.96 11.42 -17.04
C ARG A 219 -19.77 10.43 -18.18
N TYR A 220 -18.82 10.70 -19.07
CA TYR A 220 -18.43 9.84 -20.21
C TYR A 220 -19.68 9.35 -20.96
N LYS A 221 -20.50 10.31 -21.38
CA LYS A 221 -21.84 10.10 -21.96
C LYS A 221 -21.79 9.16 -23.17
N GLY A 222 -22.63 8.14 -23.18
CA GLY A 222 -22.74 7.16 -24.27
C GLY A 222 -21.60 6.12 -24.30
N GLN A 223 -20.65 6.14 -23.33
CA GLN A 223 -19.66 5.09 -23.20
C GLN A 223 -20.18 3.99 -22.27
N TYR A 224 -20.23 2.77 -22.78
CA TYR A 224 -20.70 1.59 -22.06
C TYR A 224 -20.09 0.33 -22.68
N TYR A 225 -20.29 -0.81 -22.05
CA TYR A 225 -19.83 -2.10 -22.53
C TYR A 225 -21.01 -2.89 -23.10
N THR A 226 -20.86 -3.38 -24.34
CA THR A 226 -21.82 -4.31 -24.91
C THR A 226 -21.72 -5.68 -24.21
N GLN A 227 -22.79 -6.46 -24.24
CA GLN A 227 -22.78 -7.82 -23.67
C GLN A 227 -21.72 -8.71 -24.35
N GLU A 228 -21.39 -8.45 -25.62
CA GLU A 228 -20.34 -9.17 -26.33
C GLU A 228 -18.94 -8.81 -25.80
N GLN A 229 -18.65 -7.53 -25.60
CA GLN A 229 -17.41 -7.06 -24.96
C GLN A 229 -17.25 -7.61 -23.53
N CYS A 230 -18.34 -7.66 -22.77
CA CYS A 230 -18.32 -8.27 -21.43
C CYS A 230 -17.96 -9.76 -21.47
N ARG A 231 -18.55 -10.54 -22.40
CA ARG A 231 -18.22 -11.97 -22.58
C ARG A 231 -16.78 -12.16 -23.02
N GLU A 232 -16.31 -11.32 -23.94
CA GLU A 232 -14.91 -11.34 -24.39
C GLU A 232 -13.94 -11.12 -23.22
N LEU A 233 -14.18 -10.09 -22.41
CA LEU A 233 -13.35 -9.80 -21.24
C LEU A 233 -13.39 -10.92 -20.21
N GLU A 234 -14.56 -11.53 -19.95
CA GLU A 234 -14.67 -12.66 -19.03
C GLU A 234 -13.87 -13.87 -19.53
N ALA A 235 -13.98 -14.19 -20.83
CA ALA A 235 -13.20 -15.30 -21.41
C ALA A 235 -11.69 -15.05 -21.33
N TYR A 236 -11.27 -13.81 -21.61
CA TYR A 236 -9.88 -13.38 -21.52
C TYR A 236 -9.33 -13.49 -20.08
N ALA A 237 -10.09 -13.02 -19.10
CA ALA A 237 -9.75 -13.09 -17.69
C ALA A 237 -9.64 -14.54 -17.18
N ALA A 238 -10.60 -15.39 -17.57
CA ALA A 238 -10.63 -16.80 -17.16
C ALA A 238 -9.39 -17.58 -17.65
N GLN A 239 -8.92 -17.34 -18.88
CA GLN A 239 -7.69 -17.96 -19.40
C GLN A 239 -6.46 -17.58 -18.58
N ARG A 240 -6.51 -16.47 -17.83
CA ARG A 240 -5.46 -15.92 -16.99
C ARG A 240 -5.64 -16.20 -15.51
N GLY A 241 -6.63 -17.04 -15.16
CA GLY A 241 -6.93 -17.37 -13.77
C GLY A 241 -7.53 -16.22 -12.97
N VAL A 242 -8.22 -15.28 -13.64
CA VAL A 242 -8.95 -14.17 -13.02
C VAL A 242 -10.44 -14.39 -13.21
N THR A 243 -11.18 -14.38 -12.09
CA THR A 243 -12.64 -14.50 -12.06
C THR A 243 -13.27 -13.13 -12.04
N ILE A 244 -14.18 -12.83 -12.96
CA ILE A 244 -14.97 -11.59 -12.92
C ILE A 244 -16.15 -11.78 -11.97
N ILE A 245 -16.35 -10.82 -11.06
CA ILE A 245 -17.57 -10.66 -10.25
C ILE A 245 -18.26 -9.37 -10.74
N PRO A 246 -19.32 -9.48 -11.59
CA PRO A 246 -20.05 -8.31 -12.05
C PRO A 246 -20.92 -7.75 -10.93
N GLU A 247 -20.99 -6.41 -10.83
CA GLU A 247 -21.87 -5.74 -9.88
C GLU A 247 -22.92 -4.90 -10.58
N ILE A 248 -24.17 -5.06 -10.17
CA ILE A 248 -25.25 -4.10 -10.38
C ILE A 248 -25.66 -3.61 -9.00
N ASP A 249 -25.19 -2.43 -8.65
CA ASP A 249 -25.46 -1.87 -7.33
C ASP A 249 -26.94 -1.49 -7.17
N MET A 250 -27.50 -1.90 -6.05
CA MET A 250 -28.91 -1.70 -5.73
C MET A 250 -29.17 -1.67 -4.22
N PRO A 251 -30.07 -0.83 -3.73
CA PRO A 251 -30.85 0.18 -4.46
C PRO A 251 -30.15 1.55 -4.50
N GLY A 252 -28.98 1.67 -3.86
CA GLY A 252 -28.14 2.88 -3.87
C GLY A 252 -27.49 3.13 -5.23
N HIS A 253 -26.83 4.28 -5.37
CA HIS A 253 -26.04 4.63 -6.57
C HIS A 253 -26.80 4.47 -7.90
N SER A 254 -28.11 4.74 -7.89
CA SER A 254 -29.06 4.35 -8.93
C SER A 254 -29.77 5.51 -9.64
N ASP A 255 -29.21 6.73 -9.59
CA ASP A 255 -29.86 7.92 -10.15
C ASP A 255 -30.14 7.78 -11.65
N VAL A 256 -29.22 7.17 -12.42
CA VAL A 256 -29.44 6.89 -13.85
C VAL A 256 -30.59 5.93 -14.05
N PHE A 257 -30.70 4.88 -13.23
CA PHE A 257 -31.85 3.95 -13.29
C PHE A 257 -33.15 4.69 -13.02
N THR A 258 -33.24 5.38 -11.89
CA THR A 258 -34.46 6.08 -11.49
C THR A 258 -34.89 7.14 -12.51
N LYS A 259 -33.94 7.94 -13.02
CA LYS A 259 -34.19 8.93 -14.06
C LYS A 259 -34.73 8.29 -15.36
N THR A 260 -34.09 7.19 -15.79
CA THR A 260 -34.41 6.54 -17.06
C THR A 260 -35.73 5.76 -17.01
N MET A 261 -35.93 5.02 -15.91
CA MET A 261 -37.08 4.14 -15.76
C MET A 261 -38.33 4.82 -15.23
N GLY A 262 -38.15 6.00 -14.57
CA GLY A 262 -39.24 6.75 -13.96
C GLY A 262 -39.78 6.19 -12.63
N PHE A 263 -39.07 5.20 -12.05
CA PHE A 263 -39.40 4.60 -10.75
C PHE A 263 -38.14 4.12 -10.01
N ASP A 264 -38.27 4.03 -8.68
CA ASP A 264 -37.22 3.56 -7.79
C ASP A 264 -37.00 2.05 -7.89
N MET A 265 -35.74 1.58 -7.67
CA MET A 265 -35.39 0.17 -7.71
C MET A 265 -36.15 -0.68 -6.68
N GLN A 266 -36.52 -0.13 -5.54
CA GLN A 266 -37.23 -0.86 -4.48
C GLN A 266 -38.74 -0.92 -4.72
N SER A 267 -39.30 -0.14 -5.66
CA SER A 267 -40.70 -0.22 -6.08
C SER A 267 -41.03 -1.59 -6.70
N THR A 268 -42.32 -1.92 -6.80
CA THR A 268 -42.75 -3.19 -7.45
C THR A 268 -42.25 -3.28 -8.89
N GLN A 269 -42.31 -2.15 -9.66
CA GLN A 269 -41.80 -2.09 -11.03
C GLN A 269 -40.26 -2.20 -11.04
N GLY A 270 -39.58 -1.53 -10.10
CA GLY A 270 -38.11 -1.59 -9.98
C GLY A 270 -37.63 -3.01 -9.70
N ARG A 271 -38.19 -3.71 -8.74
CA ARG A 271 -37.88 -5.12 -8.45
C ARG A 271 -38.09 -6.04 -9.65
N ALA A 272 -39.16 -5.83 -10.41
CA ALA A 272 -39.42 -6.58 -11.64
C ALA A 272 -38.37 -6.28 -12.73
N ALA A 273 -38.01 -5.00 -12.91
CA ALA A 273 -36.98 -4.60 -13.87
C ALA A 273 -35.60 -5.15 -13.48
N LEU A 274 -35.21 -5.09 -12.19
CA LEU A 274 -33.95 -5.65 -11.69
C LEU A 274 -33.85 -7.16 -11.97
N LYS A 275 -34.90 -7.92 -11.81
CA LYS A 275 -34.90 -9.36 -12.13
C LYS A 275 -34.62 -9.63 -13.62
N VAL A 276 -35.12 -8.78 -14.52
CA VAL A 276 -34.81 -8.86 -15.97
C VAL A 276 -33.32 -8.53 -16.19
N ILE A 277 -32.82 -7.44 -15.59
CA ILE A 277 -31.42 -7.04 -15.69
C ILE A 277 -30.47 -8.13 -15.18
N LEU A 278 -30.75 -8.69 -13.99
CA LEU A 278 -29.94 -9.75 -13.40
C LEU A 278 -29.89 -11.03 -14.25
N LYS A 279 -30.95 -11.35 -14.98
CA LYS A 279 -30.94 -12.45 -15.98
C LYS A 279 -30.01 -12.14 -17.15
N GLU A 280 -30.03 -10.92 -17.67
CA GLU A 280 -29.11 -10.52 -18.74
C GLU A 280 -27.65 -10.53 -18.25
N VAL A 281 -27.36 -10.05 -17.02
CA VAL A 281 -26.03 -10.14 -16.41
C VAL A 281 -25.57 -11.59 -16.33
N ALA A 282 -26.38 -12.50 -15.79
CA ALA A 282 -26.02 -13.91 -15.65
C ALA A 282 -25.76 -14.62 -17.00
N THR A 283 -26.52 -14.25 -18.03
CA THR A 283 -26.33 -14.77 -19.38
C THR A 283 -25.07 -14.22 -20.04
N THR A 284 -24.73 -12.96 -19.72
CA THR A 284 -23.54 -12.30 -20.23
C THR A 284 -22.26 -12.81 -19.57
N PHE A 285 -22.32 -13.14 -18.29
CA PHE A 285 -21.18 -13.65 -17.50
C PHE A 285 -21.39 -15.14 -17.10
N PRO A 286 -21.31 -16.09 -18.05
CA PRO A 286 -21.60 -17.50 -17.79
C PRO A 286 -20.61 -18.16 -16.82
N LYS A 287 -19.38 -17.64 -16.69
CA LYS A 287 -18.34 -18.16 -15.80
C LYS A 287 -18.33 -17.51 -14.42
N ALA A 288 -19.03 -16.39 -14.22
CA ALA A 288 -19.10 -15.71 -12.93
C ALA A 288 -19.83 -16.55 -11.88
N PRO A 289 -19.17 -17.03 -10.81
CA PRO A 289 -19.81 -17.82 -9.77
C PRO A 289 -20.68 -16.99 -8.84
N TYR A 290 -20.43 -15.69 -8.79
CA TYR A 290 -21.12 -14.71 -7.95
C TYR A 290 -21.62 -13.54 -8.79
N ILE A 291 -22.72 -12.94 -8.36
CA ILE A 291 -23.18 -11.62 -8.77
C ILE A 291 -23.17 -10.73 -7.53
N HIS A 292 -22.55 -9.56 -7.61
CA HIS A 292 -22.61 -8.57 -6.55
C HIS A 292 -23.85 -7.68 -6.74
N ILE A 293 -24.67 -7.54 -5.68
CA ILE A 293 -25.94 -6.79 -5.75
C ILE A 293 -25.95 -5.54 -4.83
N GLY A 294 -24.77 -5.05 -4.47
CA GLY A 294 -24.63 -3.82 -3.71
C GLY A 294 -25.21 -3.87 -2.29
N GLY A 295 -26.00 -2.87 -1.93
CA GLY A 295 -26.77 -2.80 -0.68
C GLY A 295 -26.34 -1.70 0.27
N ASP A 296 -25.29 -0.96 -0.03
CA ASP A 296 -24.72 0.07 0.85
C ASP A 296 -25.41 1.45 0.73
N GLU A 297 -25.03 2.33 1.62
CA GLU A 297 -25.29 3.79 1.69
C GLU A 297 -26.76 4.28 1.65
N VAL A 298 -27.73 3.42 1.42
CA VAL A 298 -29.16 3.77 1.43
C VAL A 298 -29.99 2.86 2.33
N ALA A 299 -31.12 3.35 2.81
CA ALA A 299 -32.06 2.58 3.61
C ALA A 299 -32.77 1.52 2.75
N LEU A 300 -32.69 0.28 3.16
CA LEU A 300 -33.34 -0.85 2.50
C LEU A 300 -34.78 -0.99 2.98
N GLN A 301 -35.71 -1.15 2.04
CA GLN A 301 -37.06 -1.61 2.35
C GLN A 301 -37.02 -3.05 2.83
N GLU A 302 -38.01 -3.44 3.62
CA GLU A 302 -38.14 -4.80 4.13
C GLU A 302 -38.18 -5.81 2.99
N GLY A 303 -37.38 -6.89 3.12
CA GLY A 303 -37.33 -7.98 2.17
C GLY A 303 -36.66 -7.68 0.82
N PHE A 304 -36.16 -6.46 0.55
CA PHE A 304 -35.64 -6.10 -0.78
C PHE A 304 -34.40 -6.92 -1.17
N LEU A 305 -33.34 -6.91 -0.38
CA LEU A 305 -32.13 -7.68 -0.71
C LEU A 305 -32.37 -9.18 -0.61
N GLU A 306 -33.20 -9.63 0.34
CA GLU A 306 -33.57 -11.03 0.48
C GLU A 306 -34.28 -11.54 -0.77
N GLU A 307 -35.19 -10.73 -1.36
CA GLU A 307 -35.90 -11.07 -2.60
C GLU A 307 -34.92 -11.14 -3.79
N MET A 308 -34.05 -10.16 -3.96
CA MET A 308 -33.06 -10.15 -5.04
C MET A 308 -32.07 -11.31 -4.89
N ALA A 309 -31.56 -11.57 -3.69
CA ALA A 309 -30.67 -12.70 -3.42
C ALA A 309 -31.35 -14.05 -3.67
N SER A 310 -32.59 -14.21 -3.25
CA SER A 310 -33.40 -15.42 -3.52
C SER A 310 -33.56 -15.65 -5.03
N PHE A 311 -33.84 -14.59 -5.78
CA PHE A 311 -33.97 -14.66 -7.23
C PHE A 311 -32.63 -15.05 -7.92
N VAL A 312 -31.51 -14.48 -7.51
CA VAL A 312 -30.19 -14.84 -8.05
C VAL A 312 -29.84 -16.29 -7.75
N ARG A 313 -30.18 -16.81 -6.54
CA ARG A 313 -29.89 -18.19 -6.18
C ARG A 313 -30.80 -19.19 -6.88
N ASN A 314 -32.12 -18.97 -6.82
CA ASN A 314 -33.13 -19.98 -7.15
C ASN A 314 -33.51 -19.93 -8.63
N ASP A 315 -33.59 -18.75 -9.24
CA ASP A 315 -34.04 -18.60 -10.64
C ASP A 315 -32.83 -18.47 -11.62
N ILE A 316 -31.69 -17.94 -11.13
CA ILE A 316 -30.49 -17.76 -11.96
C ILE A 316 -29.45 -18.87 -11.67
N GLY A 317 -29.40 -19.41 -10.47
CA GLY A 317 -28.43 -20.45 -10.07
C GLY A 317 -27.01 -19.90 -9.82
N ARG A 318 -26.88 -18.66 -9.33
CA ARG A 318 -25.61 -18.04 -8.94
C ARG A 318 -25.61 -17.67 -7.47
N LYS A 319 -24.42 -17.43 -6.90
CA LYS A 319 -24.24 -16.94 -5.54
C LYS A 319 -24.24 -15.42 -5.49
N VAL A 320 -24.47 -14.88 -4.31
CA VAL A 320 -24.65 -13.46 -4.07
C VAL A 320 -23.54 -12.90 -3.18
N VAL A 321 -22.96 -11.76 -3.59
CA VAL A 321 -22.13 -10.90 -2.74
C VAL A 321 -22.89 -9.61 -2.45
N VAL A 322 -22.77 -9.09 -1.23
CA VAL A 322 -23.30 -7.78 -0.84
C VAL A 322 -22.28 -7.00 -0.05
N TRP A 323 -22.42 -5.67 -0.06
CA TRP A 323 -21.64 -4.78 0.80
C TRP A 323 -21.98 -4.97 2.29
N ASN A 324 -21.00 -4.77 3.15
CA ASN A 324 -21.13 -4.81 4.61
C ASN A 324 -20.27 -3.67 5.23
N PRO A 325 -20.86 -2.77 6.05
CA PRO A 325 -22.21 -2.78 6.60
C PRO A 325 -23.27 -2.27 5.63
N LEU A 326 -24.52 -2.67 5.85
CA LEU A 326 -25.72 -2.02 5.31
C LEU A 326 -26.10 -0.82 6.18
N MET A 327 -26.92 0.10 5.65
CA MET A 327 -27.22 1.34 6.36
C MET A 327 -28.13 1.14 7.58
N ASN A 328 -29.23 0.39 7.44
CA ASN A 328 -30.30 0.32 8.43
C ASN A 328 -30.60 -1.08 8.97
N LYS A 329 -29.81 -2.08 8.57
CA LYS A 329 -29.92 -3.47 9.07
C LYS A 329 -28.59 -4.23 8.95
N GLY A 330 -28.50 -5.37 9.63
CA GLY A 330 -27.34 -6.26 9.52
C GLY A 330 -27.47 -7.19 8.31
N VAL A 331 -26.32 -7.56 7.71
CA VAL A 331 -26.26 -8.62 6.69
C VAL A 331 -26.57 -9.98 7.34
N ASN A 332 -27.29 -10.83 6.63
CA ASN A 332 -27.56 -12.20 7.04
C ASN A 332 -27.49 -13.19 5.86
N LYS A 333 -27.59 -14.49 6.14
CA LYS A 333 -27.47 -15.57 5.13
C LYS A 333 -28.59 -15.56 4.06
N ASN A 334 -29.71 -14.90 4.31
CA ASN A 334 -30.76 -14.77 3.30
C ASN A 334 -30.42 -13.73 2.24
N MET A 335 -29.58 -12.73 2.60
CA MET A 335 -29.15 -11.65 1.72
C MET A 335 -27.89 -11.98 0.93
N ALA A 336 -26.98 -12.80 1.47
CA ALA A 336 -25.66 -13.03 0.87
C ALA A 336 -25.14 -14.45 1.06
N ASP A 337 -24.28 -14.90 0.14
CA ASP A 337 -23.43 -16.09 0.25
C ASP A 337 -21.98 -15.70 0.61
N MET A 338 -21.61 -14.44 0.41
CA MET A 338 -20.35 -13.84 0.80
C MET A 338 -20.57 -12.34 1.05
N THR A 339 -19.81 -11.73 1.95
CA THR A 339 -19.87 -10.28 2.19
C THR A 339 -18.57 -9.59 1.82
N GLN A 340 -18.68 -8.32 1.40
CA GLN A 340 -17.53 -7.45 1.15
C GLN A 340 -17.57 -6.28 2.14
N MET A 341 -16.63 -6.26 3.09
CA MET A 341 -16.58 -5.24 4.14
C MET A 341 -15.90 -3.97 3.61
N TRP A 342 -16.66 -2.93 3.39
CA TRP A 342 -16.20 -1.68 2.79
C TRP A 342 -15.83 -0.59 3.81
N SER A 343 -16.21 -0.74 5.06
CA SER A 343 -16.01 0.28 6.11
C SER A 343 -15.54 -0.36 7.41
N THR A 344 -14.75 0.38 8.20
CA THR A 344 -14.32 -0.03 9.55
C THR A 344 -15.49 -0.28 10.52
N ARG A 345 -16.70 0.14 10.16
CA ARG A 345 -17.95 -0.19 10.89
C ARG A 345 -18.48 -1.59 10.56
N GLY A 346 -17.98 -2.22 9.47
CA GLY A 346 -18.34 -3.58 9.09
C GLY A 346 -17.63 -4.62 9.96
N ASN A 347 -18.38 -5.64 10.38
CA ASN A 347 -17.85 -6.79 11.07
C ASN A 347 -18.10 -8.04 10.25
N LYS A 348 -17.21 -9.03 10.36
CA LYS A 348 -17.44 -10.31 9.69
C LYS A 348 -18.76 -10.94 10.17
N ILE A 349 -19.47 -11.53 9.23
CA ILE A 349 -20.72 -12.27 9.52
C ILE A 349 -20.35 -13.74 9.76
N ALA A 350 -20.67 -14.25 10.95
CA ALA A 350 -20.38 -15.63 11.31
C ALA A 350 -21.04 -16.63 10.38
N GLY A 351 -20.27 -17.61 9.93
CA GLY A 351 -20.74 -18.67 9.02
C GLY A 351 -20.99 -18.21 7.59
N LEU A 352 -20.48 -17.02 7.18
CA LEU A 352 -20.33 -16.58 5.80
C LEU A 352 -18.85 -16.29 5.52
N PRO A 353 -18.36 -16.50 4.29
CA PRO A 353 -17.09 -15.93 3.84
C PRO A 353 -17.19 -14.40 3.80
N ASN A 354 -16.16 -13.72 4.31
CA ASN A 354 -16.08 -12.27 4.34
C ASN A 354 -14.80 -11.81 3.63
N ILE A 355 -14.92 -10.78 2.80
CA ILE A 355 -13.81 -10.11 2.12
C ILE A 355 -13.49 -8.82 2.88
N ASP A 356 -12.23 -8.59 3.24
CA ASP A 356 -11.79 -7.41 3.98
C ASP A 356 -11.31 -6.32 3.02
N CYS A 357 -12.09 -5.24 2.86
CA CYS A 357 -11.73 -4.05 2.07
C CYS A 357 -11.66 -2.79 2.94
N ARG A 358 -11.75 -2.90 4.28
CA ARG A 358 -11.98 -1.78 5.20
C ARG A 358 -10.94 -0.66 5.12
N TYR A 359 -9.71 -0.98 4.76
CA TYR A 359 -8.59 -0.04 4.64
C TYR A 359 -7.98 0.02 3.23
N ASN A 360 -8.58 -0.66 2.26
CA ASN A 360 -7.99 -0.87 0.94
C ASN A 360 -8.66 -0.01 -0.17
N TYR A 361 -9.24 1.14 0.19
CA TYR A 361 -9.79 2.10 -0.77
C TYR A 361 -8.71 3.08 -1.22
N THR A 362 -8.06 2.77 -2.36
CA THR A 362 -6.88 3.50 -2.84
C THR A 362 -7.17 4.95 -3.23
N ASN A 363 -8.44 5.30 -3.48
CA ASN A 363 -8.84 6.67 -3.79
C ASN A 363 -8.65 7.69 -2.66
N HIS A 364 -8.32 7.27 -1.45
CA HIS A 364 -7.98 8.15 -0.33
C HIS A 364 -6.47 8.27 -0.10
N PHE A 365 -5.65 7.57 -0.88
CA PHE A 365 -4.27 7.25 -0.56
C PHE A 365 -3.26 8.25 -1.12
N ASP A 366 -2.16 8.45 -0.40
CA ASP A 366 -0.92 8.99 -0.92
C ASP A 366 -0.20 7.92 -1.75
N VAL A 367 0.58 8.34 -2.74
CA VAL A 367 1.30 7.43 -3.65
C VAL A 367 2.31 6.54 -2.90
N TYR A 368 2.89 7.04 -1.80
CA TYR A 368 4.00 6.40 -1.08
C TYR A 368 3.59 5.84 0.28
N ALA A 369 2.98 6.68 1.14
CA ALA A 369 2.71 6.33 2.52
C ALA A 369 1.74 5.14 2.64
N ASP A 370 0.63 5.16 1.91
CA ASP A 370 -0.40 4.12 2.03
C ASP A 370 0.04 2.76 1.48
N LEU A 371 1.01 2.72 0.56
CA LEU A 371 1.60 1.48 0.07
C LEU A 371 2.23 0.66 1.22
N VAL A 372 2.86 1.34 2.20
CA VAL A 372 3.41 0.72 3.40
C VAL A 372 2.30 0.06 4.22
N GLY A 373 1.22 0.78 4.49
CA GLY A 373 0.07 0.28 5.22
C GLY A 373 -0.56 -0.96 4.56
N ILE A 374 -0.76 -0.94 3.24
CA ILE A 374 -1.33 -2.06 2.48
C ILE A 374 -0.42 -3.30 2.56
N TYR A 375 0.88 -3.14 2.30
CA TYR A 375 1.80 -4.27 2.26
C TYR A 375 2.01 -4.89 3.64
N LYS A 376 2.11 -4.07 4.71
CA LYS A 376 2.43 -4.53 6.07
C LYS A 376 1.22 -5.08 6.84
N SER A 377 -0.01 -4.72 6.46
CA SER A 377 -1.20 -5.07 7.22
C SER A 377 -1.68 -6.48 6.96
N ASN A 378 -2.03 -7.21 8.02
CA ASN A 378 -2.73 -8.48 7.91
C ASN A 378 -4.19 -8.28 7.45
N ILE A 379 -4.79 -9.35 6.94
CA ILE A 379 -6.16 -9.35 6.44
C ILE A 379 -7.09 -9.82 7.57
N TYR A 380 -7.97 -8.95 8.01
CA TYR A 380 -8.95 -9.18 9.09
C TYR A 380 -8.36 -9.92 10.30
N TYR A 381 -7.21 -9.47 10.82
CA TYR A 381 -6.57 -9.96 12.06
C TYR A 381 -6.13 -11.43 12.01
N THR A 382 -5.91 -12.01 10.84
CA THR A 382 -5.47 -13.39 10.68
C THR A 382 -4.28 -13.51 9.72
N ASP A 383 -3.42 -14.49 9.96
CA ASP A 383 -2.23 -14.75 9.14
C ASP A 383 -2.58 -15.46 7.83
N LYS A 384 -3.72 -16.15 7.77
CA LYS A 384 -4.17 -16.90 6.59
C LYS A 384 -5.68 -17.01 6.58
N GLY A 385 -6.23 -17.22 5.39
CA GLY A 385 -7.65 -17.38 5.16
C GLY A 385 -8.25 -18.64 5.78
N ASN A 386 -9.55 -18.60 5.94
CA ASN A 386 -10.38 -19.70 6.43
C ASN A 386 -11.81 -19.53 5.90
N SER A 387 -12.73 -20.41 6.29
CA SER A 387 -14.13 -20.39 5.82
C SER A 387 -14.90 -19.09 6.12
N GLU A 388 -14.41 -18.25 7.05
CA GLU A 388 -15.03 -16.96 7.41
C GLU A 388 -14.24 -15.73 6.95
N VAL A 389 -12.95 -15.87 6.65
CA VAL A 389 -12.11 -14.79 6.12
C VAL A 389 -11.56 -15.24 4.77
N ALA A 390 -12.26 -14.85 3.70
CA ALA A 390 -11.97 -15.29 2.35
C ALA A 390 -10.70 -14.64 1.76
N GLY A 391 -10.44 -13.37 2.14
CA GLY A 391 -9.31 -12.59 1.63
C GLY A 391 -9.62 -11.10 1.58
N THR A 392 -9.05 -10.42 0.59
CA THR A 392 -9.17 -8.97 0.42
C THR A 392 -9.43 -8.57 -1.04
N ILE A 393 -10.08 -7.44 -1.23
CA ILE A 393 -10.19 -6.72 -2.50
C ILE A 393 -9.77 -5.27 -2.25
N SER A 394 -8.79 -4.78 -3.01
CA SER A 394 -8.49 -3.36 -3.06
C SER A 394 -9.36 -2.67 -4.10
N ALA A 395 -9.74 -1.42 -3.87
CA ALA A 395 -10.74 -0.74 -4.67
C ALA A 395 -10.31 0.68 -5.06
N ALA A 396 -10.60 1.09 -6.28
CA ALA A 396 -10.53 2.48 -6.72
C ALA A 396 -11.92 3.04 -7.01
N TRP A 397 -12.25 4.14 -6.33
CA TRP A 397 -13.43 4.93 -6.57
C TRP A 397 -13.03 6.30 -7.14
N ASN A 398 -13.41 6.60 -8.36
CA ASN A 398 -13.06 7.86 -8.99
C ASN A 398 -14.11 8.95 -8.70
N ASP A 399 -14.17 9.40 -7.43
CA ASP A 399 -15.11 10.44 -6.99
C ASP A 399 -14.97 11.72 -7.80
N THR A 400 -13.74 12.08 -8.19
CA THR A 400 -13.47 13.23 -9.06
C THR A 400 -13.16 12.78 -10.48
N LYS A 401 -13.73 13.44 -11.47
CA LYS A 401 -13.46 13.16 -12.89
C LYS A 401 -11.98 13.38 -13.20
N THR A 402 -11.36 12.40 -13.84
CA THR A 402 -10.00 12.51 -14.39
C THR A 402 -10.04 12.88 -15.88
N ALA A 403 -8.92 13.34 -16.44
CA ALA A 403 -8.86 13.77 -17.82
C ALA A 403 -8.77 12.60 -18.82
N THR A 404 -8.00 11.55 -18.49
CA THR A 404 -7.70 10.42 -19.37
C THR A 404 -7.77 9.08 -18.63
N GLU A 405 -7.81 7.97 -19.38
CA GLU A 405 -7.70 6.61 -18.81
C GLU A 405 -6.37 6.41 -18.04
N LYS A 406 -5.26 6.95 -18.57
CA LYS A 406 -3.97 6.94 -17.89
C LYS A 406 -4.07 7.60 -16.50
N ASP A 407 -4.77 8.71 -16.39
CA ASP A 407 -4.95 9.41 -15.12
C ASP A 407 -5.79 8.60 -14.12
N ILE A 408 -6.75 7.78 -14.59
CA ILE A 408 -7.50 6.86 -13.74
C ILE A 408 -6.54 5.86 -13.09
N ILE A 409 -5.65 5.27 -13.89
CA ILE A 409 -4.75 4.17 -13.47
C ILE A 409 -3.61 4.69 -12.59
N CYS A 410 -2.95 5.78 -12.98
CA CYS A 410 -1.84 6.31 -12.19
C CYS A 410 -2.30 7.04 -10.93
N GLN A 411 -3.57 7.42 -10.88
CA GLN A 411 -4.15 8.04 -9.71
C GLN A 411 -3.96 7.12 -8.49
N ASN A 412 -3.34 7.67 -7.43
CA ASN A 412 -3.06 6.93 -6.20
C ASN A 412 -2.19 5.69 -6.34
N ASN A 413 -1.34 5.67 -7.37
CA ASN A 413 -0.43 4.56 -7.57
C ASN A 413 -1.15 3.20 -7.62
N GLN A 414 -2.24 3.13 -8.41
CA GLN A 414 -3.17 2.00 -8.46
C GLN A 414 -2.45 0.65 -8.61
N TYR A 415 -1.55 0.53 -9.59
CA TYR A 415 -0.86 -0.73 -9.87
C TYR A 415 0.08 -1.18 -8.75
N ALA A 416 0.82 -0.26 -8.11
CA ALA A 416 1.65 -0.61 -6.96
C ALA A 416 0.81 -1.11 -5.77
N ASN A 417 -0.33 -0.46 -5.51
CA ASN A 417 -1.26 -0.88 -4.45
C ASN A 417 -1.87 -2.25 -4.73
N ILE A 418 -2.20 -2.58 -5.98
CA ILE A 418 -2.64 -3.91 -6.39
C ILE A 418 -1.56 -4.95 -6.08
N ILE A 419 -0.31 -4.70 -6.49
CA ILE A 419 0.82 -5.62 -6.29
C ILE A 419 1.11 -5.83 -4.81
N ALA A 420 1.06 -4.77 -4.00
CA ALA A 420 1.25 -4.86 -2.55
C ALA A 420 0.15 -5.69 -1.86
N SER A 421 -1.11 -5.41 -2.21
CA SER A 421 -2.27 -6.15 -1.69
C SER A 421 -2.24 -7.63 -2.11
N ALA A 422 -1.93 -7.91 -3.38
CA ALA A 422 -1.79 -9.25 -3.91
C ALA A 422 -0.66 -10.03 -3.20
N SER A 423 0.49 -9.37 -2.96
CA SER A 423 1.62 -9.96 -2.25
C SER A 423 1.22 -10.35 -0.83
N ARG A 424 0.56 -9.47 -0.09
CA ARG A 424 0.08 -9.77 1.26
C ARG A 424 -0.95 -10.90 1.27
N ALA A 425 -1.91 -10.87 0.36
CA ALA A 425 -2.95 -11.89 0.30
C ALA A 425 -2.43 -13.27 -0.17
N TRP A 426 -1.37 -13.30 -0.97
CA TRP A 426 -0.71 -14.54 -1.37
C TRP A 426 0.15 -15.11 -0.24
N GLN A 427 1.03 -14.29 0.35
CA GLN A 427 1.95 -14.72 1.40
C GLN A 427 1.26 -14.97 2.75
N GLY A 428 0.20 -14.23 3.05
CA GLY A 428 -0.39 -14.20 4.40
C GLY A 428 0.49 -13.46 5.40
N GLY A 429 0.29 -13.71 6.68
CA GLY A 429 0.99 -13.01 7.76
C GLY A 429 0.68 -11.52 7.81
N GLY A 430 1.68 -10.72 8.13
CA GLY A 430 1.51 -9.30 8.43
C GLY A 430 1.07 -9.07 9.86
N LYS A 431 0.90 -7.81 10.21
CA LYS A 431 0.49 -7.37 11.54
C LYS A 431 -0.77 -6.51 11.43
N ARG A 432 -1.32 -6.06 12.55
CA ARG A 432 -2.37 -5.00 12.55
C ARG A 432 -1.76 -3.63 12.22
N TYR A 433 -0.94 -3.58 11.17
CA TYR A 433 -0.03 -2.48 10.93
C TYR A 433 -0.77 -1.15 10.72
N ILE A 434 -1.78 -1.10 9.86
CA ILE A 434 -2.54 0.13 9.58
C ILE A 434 -3.23 0.70 10.83
N GLU A 435 -3.64 -0.16 11.78
CA GLU A 435 -4.31 0.26 13.01
C GLU A 435 -3.34 0.60 14.15
N VAL A 436 -2.07 0.17 14.06
CA VAL A 436 -1.07 0.32 15.12
C VAL A 436 0.08 1.25 14.70
N GLY A 437 0.62 1.06 13.51
CA GLY A 437 1.70 1.85 12.92
C GLY A 437 1.24 2.87 11.86
N GLY A 438 -0.01 2.78 11.44
CA GLY A 438 -0.55 3.64 10.38
C GLY A 438 0.08 3.33 9.02
N THR A 439 0.60 4.36 8.39
CA THR A 439 1.30 4.28 7.09
C THR A 439 2.78 4.69 7.20
N THR A 440 3.28 4.89 8.40
CA THR A 440 4.66 5.30 8.64
C THR A 440 5.62 4.14 8.39
N LEU A 441 6.59 4.33 7.52
CA LEU A 441 7.66 3.36 7.30
C LEU A 441 8.62 3.38 8.52
N PRO A 442 8.93 2.22 9.12
CA PRO A 442 9.96 2.16 10.15
C PRO A 442 11.31 2.63 9.59
N ASN A 443 12.15 3.19 10.46
CA ASN A 443 13.46 3.68 10.01
C ASN A 443 14.50 2.56 9.86
N THR A 444 14.35 1.47 10.61
CA THR A 444 15.26 0.31 10.63
C THR A 444 14.53 -0.95 11.08
N GLY A 445 15.23 -2.09 11.09
CA GLY A 445 14.77 -3.34 11.65
C GLY A 445 13.98 -4.21 10.68
N GLU A 446 13.47 -5.33 11.17
CA GLU A 446 12.82 -6.37 10.37
C GLU A 446 11.65 -5.84 9.52
N GLU A 447 10.85 -4.92 10.08
CA GLU A 447 9.70 -4.34 9.39
C GLU A 447 10.12 -3.40 8.25
N PHE A 448 11.23 -2.68 8.40
CA PHE A 448 11.83 -1.88 7.32
C PHE A 448 12.41 -2.80 6.24
N ASP A 449 13.19 -3.82 6.64
CA ASP A 449 13.86 -4.74 5.72
C ASP A 449 12.86 -5.53 4.88
N ASP A 450 11.73 -5.94 5.47
CA ASP A 450 10.63 -6.62 4.76
C ASP A 450 10.03 -5.71 3.67
N PHE A 451 9.71 -4.45 4.01
CA PHE A 451 9.19 -3.50 3.03
C PHE A 451 10.25 -3.15 1.96
N ALA A 452 11.50 -2.95 2.34
CA ALA A 452 12.60 -2.66 1.40
C ALA A 452 12.84 -3.80 0.41
N ASN A 453 12.70 -5.06 0.86
CA ASN A 453 12.76 -6.22 -0.02
C ASN A 453 11.58 -6.27 -1.01
N PHE A 454 10.37 -5.97 -0.55
CA PHE A 454 9.20 -5.81 -1.43
C PHE A 454 9.42 -4.69 -2.45
N GLU A 455 9.83 -3.49 -1.99
CA GLU A 455 10.10 -2.34 -2.85
C GLU A 455 11.14 -2.66 -3.94
N LYS A 456 12.25 -3.32 -3.56
CA LYS A 456 13.30 -3.74 -4.51
C LYS A 456 12.73 -4.63 -5.61
N ARG A 457 11.93 -5.64 -5.25
CA ARG A 457 11.30 -6.55 -6.22
C ARG A 457 10.28 -5.82 -7.10
N PHE A 458 9.47 -4.98 -6.52
CA PHE A 458 8.50 -4.17 -7.26
C PHE A 458 9.19 -3.24 -8.28
N LEU A 459 10.26 -2.55 -7.88
CA LEU A 459 11.02 -1.67 -8.77
C LEU A 459 11.75 -2.45 -9.87
N PHE A 460 12.15 -3.71 -9.62
CA PHE A 460 12.65 -4.58 -10.68
C PHE A 460 11.58 -4.78 -11.78
N HIS A 461 10.36 -5.17 -11.42
CA HIS A 461 9.27 -5.32 -12.38
C HIS A 461 8.89 -3.99 -13.07
N LYS A 462 8.91 -2.87 -12.32
CA LYS A 462 8.69 -1.56 -12.91
C LYS A 462 9.72 -1.22 -14.00
N ALA A 463 10.98 -1.58 -13.80
CA ALA A 463 12.03 -1.32 -14.77
C ALA A 463 12.00 -2.26 -16.00
N HIS A 464 11.28 -3.37 -15.93
CA HIS A 464 11.21 -4.39 -16.99
C HIS A 464 9.80 -4.55 -17.56
N SER A 465 9.02 -5.52 -17.08
CA SER A 465 7.71 -5.84 -17.64
C SER A 465 6.66 -4.74 -17.50
N LEU A 466 6.82 -3.84 -16.52
CA LEU A 466 5.90 -2.73 -16.26
C LEU A 466 6.47 -1.37 -16.71
N LYS A 467 7.56 -1.33 -17.48
CA LYS A 467 8.27 -0.09 -17.85
C LYS A 467 7.40 0.93 -18.59
N ASP A 468 6.41 0.46 -19.34
CA ASP A 468 5.50 1.31 -20.12
C ASP A 468 4.19 1.59 -19.36
N GLN A 469 4.03 1.11 -18.14
CA GLN A 469 2.83 1.34 -17.34
C GLN A 469 2.92 2.67 -16.56
N PRO A 470 1.79 3.36 -16.35
CA PRO A 470 1.74 4.63 -15.64
C PRO A 470 1.84 4.42 -14.13
N ILE A 471 3.04 4.14 -13.63
CA ILE A 471 3.33 3.90 -12.20
C ILE A 471 4.13 5.07 -11.65
N PRO A 472 3.50 6.02 -10.94
CA PRO A 472 4.14 7.25 -10.46
C PRO A 472 4.92 7.02 -9.16
N TYR A 473 5.61 5.91 -9.02
CA TYR A 473 6.32 5.51 -7.81
C TYR A 473 7.82 5.34 -8.08
N VAL A 474 8.66 5.88 -7.23
CA VAL A 474 10.11 5.64 -7.21
C VAL A 474 10.54 5.16 -5.83
N LYS A 475 11.79 4.72 -5.67
CA LYS A 475 12.32 4.24 -4.38
C LYS A 475 12.11 5.29 -3.28
N GLN A 476 11.52 4.87 -2.15
CA GLN A 476 11.31 5.74 -0.98
C GLN A 476 12.08 5.29 0.28
N THR A 477 12.56 4.05 0.31
CA THR A 477 13.24 3.51 1.50
C THR A 477 14.58 4.18 1.82
N ASN A 478 15.12 5.01 0.92
CA ASN A 478 16.32 5.81 1.12
C ASN A 478 16.02 7.31 1.31
N VAL A 479 14.76 7.71 1.45
CA VAL A 479 14.39 9.12 1.66
C VAL A 479 14.20 9.34 3.16
N HIS A 480 15.08 10.13 3.77
CA HIS A 480 15.13 10.36 5.22
C HIS A 480 14.88 11.82 5.56
N TRP A 481 14.15 12.05 6.62
CA TRP A 481 13.71 13.36 7.08
C TRP A 481 14.00 13.58 8.55
N ARG A 482 14.09 14.84 8.92
CA ARG A 482 13.90 15.31 10.29
C ARG A 482 12.68 16.20 10.33
N ILE A 483 11.77 15.93 11.28
CA ILE A 483 10.49 16.63 11.42
C ILE A 483 10.40 17.18 12.83
N THR A 484 10.09 18.49 12.99
CA THR A 484 9.96 19.12 14.30
C THR A 484 8.69 18.71 15.04
N ASP A 485 8.70 18.77 16.36
CA ASP A 485 7.47 18.92 17.13
C ASP A 485 6.68 20.12 16.60
N PRO A 486 5.33 20.06 16.61
CA PRO A 486 4.50 21.11 16.03
C PRO A 486 4.41 22.35 16.94
N PHE A 487 4.76 23.52 16.39
CA PHE A 487 4.67 24.82 17.05
C PHE A 487 3.24 25.36 17.05
N PRO A 488 2.78 26.09 18.11
CA PRO A 488 1.44 26.65 18.17
C PRO A 488 1.29 27.88 17.27
N ASN A 489 0.64 27.76 16.12
CA ASN A 489 0.34 28.86 15.22
C ASN A 489 -0.95 29.61 15.56
N ASN A 490 -1.82 29.03 16.41
CA ASN A 490 -3.10 29.62 16.85
C ASN A 490 -4.05 29.97 15.68
N GLY A 491 -4.00 29.17 14.61
CA GLY A 491 -4.82 29.35 13.41
C GLY A 491 -4.24 30.31 12.38
N ASP A 492 -3.06 30.87 12.62
CA ASP A 492 -2.33 31.71 11.65
C ASP A 492 -1.23 30.89 10.95
N PRO A 493 -1.47 30.44 9.71
CA PRO A 493 -0.51 29.64 8.94
C PRO A 493 0.72 30.46 8.51
N THR A 494 0.66 31.79 8.56
CA THR A 494 1.77 32.65 8.13
C THR A 494 2.82 32.85 9.21
N LYS A 495 2.50 32.46 10.45
CA LYS A 495 3.38 32.64 11.61
C LYS A 495 4.75 31.95 11.39
N VAL A 496 5.81 32.68 11.73
CA VAL A 496 7.19 32.23 11.57
C VAL A 496 7.72 31.71 12.91
N PHE A 497 8.44 30.60 12.86
CA PHE A 497 9.02 29.91 14.02
C PHE A 497 10.53 29.70 13.83
N PRO A 498 11.30 29.40 14.91
CA PRO A 498 12.76 29.32 14.86
C PRO A 498 13.36 28.47 13.72
N PRO A 499 12.81 27.33 13.29
CA PRO A 499 13.40 26.59 12.16
C PRO A 499 13.43 27.38 10.85
N GLU A 500 12.44 28.25 10.61
CA GLU A 500 12.32 29.05 9.38
C GLU A 500 13.32 30.21 9.31
N THR A 501 13.79 30.67 10.46
CA THR A 501 14.76 31.76 10.57
C THR A 501 16.18 31.29 10.87
N CYS A 502 16.40 30.00 11.00
CA CYS A 502 17.70 29.42 11.30
C CYS A 502 18.59 29.48 10.06
N THR A 503 19.77 30.08 10.23
CA THR A 503 20.79 30.25 9.18
C THR A 503 21.93 29.23 9.27
N ASP A 504 21.85 28.27 10.19
CA ASP A 504 22.88 27.28 10.39
C ASP A 504 23.02 26.37 9.14
N THR A 505 24.26 26.06 8.79
CA THR A 505 24.57 25.16 7.67
C THR A 505 23.98 23.77 7.87
N LEU A 506 23.88 23.31 9.12
CA LEU A 506 23.21 22.11 9.57
C LEU A 506 22.13 22.53 10.58
N LEU A 507 20.87 22.26 10.26
CA LEU A 507 19.76 22.64 11.12
C LEU A 507 19.81 21.86 12.45
N PRO A 508 19.54 22.54 13.59
CA PRO A 508 19.55 21.90 14.91
C PRO A 508 18.51 20.79 15.06
N THR A 509 18.80 19.83 15.94
CA THR A 509 17.88 18.72 16.27
C THR A 509 16.82 19.12 17.29
N HIS A 510 16.86 20.35 17.81
CA HIS A 510 15.84 20.91 18.72
C HIS A 510 15.83 22.43 18.66
N TYR A 511 14.73 23.02 19.10
CA TYR A 511 14.53 24.47 19.17
C TYR A 511 13.88 24.86 20.49
N THR A 512 14.13 26.08 20.93
CA THR A 512 13.39 26.69 22.06
C THR A 512 12.54 27.85 21.54
N TYR A 513 11.25 27.79 21.83
CA TYR A 513 10.32 28.87 21.49
C TYR A 513 9.43 29.19 22.69
N GLN A 514 9.40 30.46 23.14
CA GLN A 514 8.64 30.92 24.31
C GLN A 514 8.86 30.05 25.56
N ASN A 515 10.14 29.73 25.85
CA ASN A 515 10.57 28.88 26.97
C ASN A 515 10.09 27.41 26.89
N THR A 516 9.57 26.98 25.75
CA THR A 516 9.18 25.58 25.51
C THR A 516 10.18 24.93 24.56
N TYR A 517 10.58 23.72 24.90
CA TYR A 517 11.43 22.87 24.08
C TYR A 517 10.61 22.18 22.98
N TYR A 518 11.11 22.21 21.75
CA TYR A 518 10.57 21.51 20.58
C TYR A 518 11.69 20.63 20.02
N GLY A 519 11.54 19.33 20.13
CA GLY A 519 12.43 18.34 19.56
C GLY A 519 12.22 18.14 18.07
N THR A 520 12.98 17.20 17.53
CA THR A 520 12.79 16.73 16.15
C THR A 520 12.80 15.20 16.13
N HIS A 521 12.11 14.64 15.15
CA HIS A 521 11.94 13.21 14.97
C HIS A 521 12.46 12.80 13.60
N PHE A 522 13.13 11.67 13.54
CA PHE A 522 13.58 11.07 12.30
C PHE A 522 12.42 10.33 11.63
N ALA A 523 12.32 10.42 10.30
CA ALA A 523 11.31 9.74 9.51
C ALA A 523 11.88 9.23 8.20
N THR A 524 11.35 8.11 7.70
CA THR A 524 11.71 7.51 6.43
C THR A 524 10.49 7.40 5.52
N GLY A 525 10.68 7.70 4.25
CA GLY A 525 9.65 7.62 3.21
C GLY A 525 9.50 8.90 2.42
N ALA A 526 8.97 8.79 1.21
CA ALA A 526 8.72 9.94 0.33
C ALA A 526 7.42 10.67 0.69
N GLY A 527 6.41 9.95 1.21
CA GLY A 527 5.13 10.49 1.65
C GLY A 527 4.93 10.26 3.15
N ILE A 528 4.54 11.30 3.89
CA ILE A 528 4.35 11.22 5.34
C ILE A 528 3.05 11.91 5.75
N TYR A 529 2.15 11.15 6.39
CA TYR A 529 0.97 11.71 7.05
C TYR A 529 1.32 12.18 8.45
N LEU A 530 1.33 13.48 8.66
CA LEU A 530 1.33 14.07 10.00
C LEU A 530 -0.01 13.88 10.69
N ARG A 531 -1.11 13.84 9.89
CA ARG A 531 -2.46 13.41 10.27
C ARG A 531 -3.11 12.67 9.09
N HIS A 532 -3.45 11.39 9.28
CA HIS A 532 -4.15 10.59 8.27
C HIS A 532 -5.64 10.97 8.19
N ILE A 533 -6.27 10.76 7.03
CA ILE A 533 -7.72 11.02 6.83
C ILE A 533 -8.59 10.22 7.81
N TRP A 534 -8.17 9.01 8.15
CA TRP A 534 -8.83 8.14 9.11
C TRP A 534 -8.17 8.16 10.49
N HIS A 535 -7.68 9.33 10.92
CA HIS A 535 -6.91 9.49 12.16
C HIS A 535 -7.55 8.85 13.41
N SER A 536 -8.88 8.75 13.47
CA SER A 536 -9.56 8.08 14.58
C SER A 536 -9.27 6.56 14.66
N THR A 537 -8.86 5.95 13.56
CA THR A 537 -8.59 4.50 13.44
C THR A 537 -7.20 4.18 12.92
N VAL A 538 -6.61 5.09 12.15
CA VAL A 538 -5.27 4.95 11.56
C VAL A 538 -4.33 5.95 12.23
N PRO A 539 -3.34 5.50 13.01
CA PRO A 539 -2.34 6.35 13.63
C PRO A 539 -1.62 7.23 12.61
N SER A 540 -1.22 8.40 13.03
CA SER A 540 -0.48 9.37 12.25
C SER A 540 0.91 9.56 12.83
N PHE A 541 1.80 10.24 12.10
CA PHE A 541 3.15 10.57 12.61
C PHE A 541 3.06 11.28 13.97
N PHE A 542 2.17 12.27 14.09
CA PHE A 542 1.87 12.86 15.41
C PHE A 542 0.70 12.12 16.07
N SER A 543 0.87 11.77 17.33
CA SER A 543 -0.16 11.09 18.12
C SER A 543 -1.41 11.94 18.38
N ASN A 544 -1.24 13.27 18.46
CA ASN A 544 -2.32 14.24 18.72
C ASN A 544 -2.23 15.44 17.75
N PRO A 545 -2.40 15.21 16.44
CA PRO A 545 -2.38 16.30 15.48
C PRO A 545 -3.61 17.18 15.69
N SER A 546 -3.39 18.42 16.12
CA SER A 546 -4.47 19.40 16.35
C SER A 546 -4.39 20.54 15.36
N ASN A 547 -5.51 21.24 15.16
CA ASN A 547 -5.53 22.50 14.42
C ASN A 547 -4.75 23.59 15.16
N GLY A 548 -4.24 24.56 14.43
CA GLY A 548 -3.49 25.66 15.01
C GLY A 548 -2.03 25.33 15.32
N GLN A 549 -1.45 24.39 14.56
CA GLN A 549 -0.06 23.96 14.67
C GLN A 549 0.71 24.14 13.36
N THR A 550 2.03 24.27 13.42
CA THR A 550 2.95 24.26 12.27
C THR A 550 4.14 23.38 12.60
N ALA A 551 4.39 22.37 11.78
CA ALA A 551 5.60 21.57 11.80
C ALA A 551 6.55 21.97 10.66
N TYR A 552 7.82 21.58 10.77
CA TYR A 552 8.81 21.73 9.73
C TYR A 552 9.46 20.38 9.45
N ALA A 553 9.78 20.13 8.19
CA ALA A 553 10.53 18.95 7.78
C ALA A 553 11.73 19.37 6.93
N TRP A 554 12.86 18.66 7.04
CA TRP A 554 14.00 18.89 6.16
C TRP A 554 14.80 17.62 5.90
N THR A 555 15.48 17.66 4.76
CA THR A 555 16.56 16.74 4.41
C THR A 555 17.63 17.49 3.62
N TYR A 556 18.81 16.93 3.55
CA TYR A 556 19.84 17.34 2.61
C TYR A 556 20.01 16.25 1.57
N VAL A 557 20.03 16.64 0.30
CA VAL A 557 20.22 15.72 -0.82
C VAL A 557 21.63 15.91 -1.35
N TYR A 558 22.47 14.89 -1.21
CA TYR A 558 23.77 14.87 -1.87
C TYR A 558 23.60 14.50 -3.33
N SER A 559 24.16 15.33 -4.22
CA SER A 559 24.26 15.04 -5.64
C SER A 559 25.72 14.91 -6.07
N PRO A 560 26.12 13.83 -6.75
CA PRO A 560 27.53 13.65 -7.16
C PRO A 560 27.98 14.65 -8.23
N LYS A 561 27.04 15.33 -8.88
CA LYS A 561 27.27 16.35 -9.92
C LYS A 561 26.17 17.41 -9.88
N ALA A 562 26.43 18.57 -10.49
CA ALA A 562 25.37 19.53 -10.78
C ALA A 562 24.48 18.98 -11.91
N GLN A 563 23.16 18.98 -11.74
CA GLN A 563 22.22 18.39 -12.71
C GLN A 563 20.78 18.88 -12.54
N ASP A 564 20.05 18.86 -13.65
CA ASP A 564 18.62 19.10 -13.66
C ASP A 564 17.88 17.80 -13.37
N VAL A 565 16.84 17.88 -12.56
CA VAL A 565 16.03 16.75 -12.09
C VAL A 565 14.55 17.14 -12.03
N GLY A 566 13.68 16.16 -11.92
CA GLY A 566 12.30 16.35 -11.53
C GLY A 566 12.11 16.13 -10.03
N ALA A 567 11.01 16.62 -9.49
CA ALA A 567 10.57 16.26 -8.15
C ALA A 567 9.06 16.05 -8.10
N GLN A 568 8.64 15.01 -7.40
CA GLN A 568 7.26 14.82 -7.04
C GLN A 568 7.01 15.52 -5.70
N ILE A 569 6.12 16.50 -5.69
CA ILE A 569 5.81 17.32 -4.51
C ILE A 569 4.31 17.40 -4.33
N GLU A 570 3.80 17.07 -3.13
CA GLU A 570 2.39 17.17 -2.79
C GLU A 570 2.21 17.49 -1.30
N PHE A 571 1.24 18.34 -1.02
CA PHE A 571 0.81 18.64 0.36
C PHE A 571 -0.64 18.24 0.60
N TYR A 572 -1.33 17.87 -0.50
CA TYR A 572 -2.74 17.69 -0.50
C TYR A 572 -3.16 16.76 -1.64
N THR A 573 -3.83 15.69 -1.30
CA THR A 573 -4.39 14.81 -2.31
C THR A 573 -5.78 15.29 -2.66
N TYR A 574 -5.87 16.08 -3.71
CA TYR A 574 -7.05 16.83 -4.13
C TYR A 574 -8.31 16.00 -4.37
N SER A 575 -8.16 14.78 -4.82
CA SER A 575 -9.28 14.03 -5.43
C SER A 575 -10.28 13.41 -4.45
N ARG A 576 -10.07 13.56 -3.11
CA ARG A 576 -10.70 12.48 -2.41
C ARG A 576 -11.24 12.59 -1.06
N SER A 577 -11.06 13.55 -0.43
CA SER A 577 -11.62 13.63 0.91
C SER A 577 -12.63 14.73 0.92
N GLY A 578 -13.71 14.43 0.40
CA GLY A 578 -14.87 15.22 0.40
C GLY A 578 -14.95 16.47 1.12
N ASN A 579 -15.18 17.63 0.94
CA ASN A 579 -15.32 18.95 1.54
C ASN A 579 -14.12 19.87 1.39
N GLU A 580 -13.00 19.45 0.82
CA GLU A 580 -11.90 20.34 0.54
C GLU A 580 -12.04 20.94 -0.85
N LYS A 581 -11.84 22.25 -0.96
CA LYS A 581 -11.69 22.94 -2.23
C LYS A 581 -10.25 22.84 -2.70
N GLY A 582 -10.02 22.95 -4.00
CA GLY A 582 -8.69 23.04 -4.57
C GLY A 582 -7.86 24.18 -3.99
N PRO A 583 -6.54 24.14 -4.15
CA PRO A 583 -5.66 25.22 -3.74
C PRO A 583 -6.00 26.54 -4.44
N LYS A 584 -5.61 27.66 -3.84
CA LYS A 584 -5.66 28.97 -4.51
C LYS A 584 -4.53 29.05 -5.54
N ALA A 585 -4.71 29.89 -6.53
CA ALA A 585 -3.64 30.20 -7.49
C ALA A 585 -2.38 30.66 -6.75
N GLY A 586 -1.22 30.08 -7.09
CA GLY A 586 0.08 30.39 -6.48
C GLY A 586 0.31 29.80 -5.08
N GLN A 587 -0.58 28.93 -4.57
CA GLN A 587 -0.42 28.25 -3.29
C GLN A 587 -0.36 26.73 -3.49
N TRP A 588 0.46 26.03 -2.71
CA TRP A 588 0.57 24.57 -2.77
C TRP A 588 -0.68 23.86 -2.23
N ASP A 589 -1.28 24.41 -1.19
CA ASP A 589 -2.49 23.93 -0.55
C ASP A 589 -3.29 25.08 0.06
N ARG A 590 -4.36 24.77 0.76
CA ARG A 590 -5.18 25.76 1.47
C ARG A 590 -4.69 26.05 2.90
N ARG A 591 -3.65 25.33 3.34
CA ARG A 591 -3.08 25.44 4.69
C ARG A 591 -1.88 26.39 4.75
N GLY A 592 -1.35 26.79 3.60
CA GLY A 592 -0.17 27.65 3.50
C GLY A 592 1.15 26.89 3.59
N SER A 593 1.17 25.62 3.17
CA SER A 593 2.40 24.84 3.04
C SER A 593 3.36 25.47 2.04
N ARG A 594 4.66 25.42 2.33
CA ARG A 594 5.72 25.98 1.50
C ARG A 594 6.93 25.07 1.50
N ILE A 595 7.71 25.12 0.43
CA ILE A 595 8.92 24.31 0.26
C ILE A 595 10.04 25.12 -0.39
N TRP A 596 11.27 24.88 0.03
CA TRP A 596 12.49 25.55 -0.48
C TRP A 596 13.55 24.52 -0.85
N LEU A 597 14.29 24.82 -1.92
CA LEU A 597 15.53 24.16 -2.28
C LEU A 597 16.68 25.18 -2.18
N ASN A 598 17.69 24.91 -1.35
CA ASN A 598 18.82 25.84 -1.15
C ASN A 598 18.39 27.29 -0.85
N ASP A 599 17.38 27.44 0.04
CA ASP A 599 16.76 28.70 0.45
C ASP A 599 16.00 29.46 -0.66
N GLN A 600 15.83 28.86 -1.83
CA GLN A 600 14.96 29.38 -2.88
C GLN A 600 13.59 28.67 -2.79
N GLU A 601 12.52 29.46 -2.66
CA GLU A 601 11.18 28.92 -2.62
C GLU A 601 10.80 28.27 -3.96
N ILE A 602 10.28 27.03 -3.89
CA ILE A 602 9.75 26.32 -5.04
C ILE A 602 8.29 26.76 -5.22
N PRO A 603 7.95 27.39 -6.35
CA PRO A 603 6.60 27.87 -6.59
C PRO A 603 5.61 26.73 -6.74
N ALA A 604 4.37 26.95 -6.33
CA ALA A 604 3.28 26.03 -6.57
C ALA A 604 3.00 25.86 -8.09
N PRO A 605 2.44 24.72 -8.53
CA PRO A 605 2.04 24.53 -9.90
C PRO A 605 0.96 25.52 -10.35
N THR A 606 0.83 25.74 -11.66
CA THR A 606 -0.35 26.42 -12.20
C THR A 606 -1.53 25.47 -12.17
N TRP A 607 -2.47 25.71 -11.25
CA TRP A 607 -3.67 24.90 -11.12
C TRP A 607 -4.63 25.16 -12.27
N GLN A 608 -5.24 24.10 -12.81
CA GLN A 608 -6.25 24.22 -13.87
C GLN A 608 -7.58 24.75 -13.31
N GLN A 609 -7.93 24.36 -12.10
CA GLN A 609 -9.19 24.71 -11.47
C GLN A 609 -8.97 25.19 -10.01
N PRO A 610 -8.30 26.36 -9.83
CA PRO A 610 -8.05 26.87 -8.50
C PRO A 610 -9.35 27.12 -7.74
N GLU A 611 -9.34 26.83 -6.44
CA GLU A 611 -10.47 27.01 -5.51
C GLU A 611 -11.75 26.23 -5.84
N LYS A 612 -11.75 25.36 -6.84
CA LYS A 612 -12.92 24.57 -7.19
C LYS A 612 -13.33 23.64 -6.04
N ASP A 613 -14.64 23.56 -5.84
CA ASP A 613 -15.25 22.55 -4.99
C ASP A 613 -15.26 21.20 -5.72
N ILE A 614 -14.42 20.29 -5.29
CA ILE A 614 -14.29 18.96 -5.91
C ILE A 614 -15.46 18.02 -5.62
N LYS A 615 -16.34 18.37 -4.71
CA LYS A 615 -17.56 17.60 -4.45
C LYS A 615 -18.64 17.74 -5.49
N GLN A 616 -18.50 18.67 -6.41
CA GLN A 616 -19.44 18.75 -7.49
C GLN A 616 -19.21 17.56 -8.43
N ASP A 617 -20.01 16.54 -8.27
CA ASP A 617 -20.03 15.31 -9.05
C ASP A 617 -20.09 15.57 -10.57
N ASP A 618 -20.58 16.74 -10.96
CA ASP A 618 -20.85 17.17 -12.32
C ASP A 618 -19.70 17.96 -12.94
N ALA A 619 -18.51 17.95 -12.33
CA ALA A 619 -17.35 18.58 -12.93
C ALA A 619 -17.10 18.00 -14.31
N GLU A 620 -17.48 18.74 -15.35
CA GLU A 620 -17.29 18.37 -16.76
C GLU A 620 -15.80 18.35 -17.13
N ILE A 621 -14.96 19.18 -16.45
CA ILE A 621 -13.53 19.27 -16.71
C ILE A 621 -12.82 18.27 -15.82
N GLY A 622 -12.08 17.33 -16.43
CA GLY A 622 -11.22 16.41 -15.71
C GLY A 622 -10.03 17.11 -15.05
N LEU A 623 -9.59 16.59 -13.91
CA LEU A 623 -8.39 17.06 -13.23
C LEU A 623 -7.14 16.74 -14.06
N THR A 624 -6.21 17.69 -14.16
CA THR A 624 -4.92 17.52 -14.84
C THR A 624 -3.76 17.88 -13.94
N ASN A 625 -3.67 19.12 -13.45
CA ASN A 625 -2.57 19.59 -12.61
C ASN A 625 -2.83 19.50 -11.10
N GLU A 626 -4.06 19.27 -10.73
CA GLU A 626 -4.50 19.25 -9.33
C GLU A 626 -4.10 17.97 -8.58
N ASN A 627 -3.60 16.97 -9.31
CA ASN A 627 -3.18 15.71 -8.72
C ASN A 627 -1.70 15.45 -9.05
N LEU A 628 -0.90 15.08 -8.05
CA LEU A 628 0.52 14.72 -8.21
C LEU A 628 0.76 13.75 -9.38
N THR A 629 -0.09 12.74 -9.51
CA THR A 629 0.08 11.67 -10.49
C THR A 629 -0.30 12.07 -11.91
N ALA A 630 -1.01 13.19 -12.09
CA ALA A 630 -1.45 13.70 -13.39
C ALA A 630 -0.65 14.90 -13.88
N ARG A 631 0.20 15.50 -13.04
CA ARG A 631 1.02 16.64 -13.42
C ARG A 631 2.47 16.24 -13.69
N GLU A 632 3.14 17.05 -14.50
CA GLU A 632 4.57 16.92 -14.71
C GLU A 632 5.36 17.13 -13.39
N PRO A 633 6.50 16.46 -13.22
CA PRO A 633 7.34 16.67 -12.06
C PRO A 633 7.83 18.12 -12.02
N VAL A 634 8.01 18.64 -10.82
CA VAL A 634 8.55 20.01 -10.65
C VAL A 634 10.01 20.01 -11.04
N ALA A 635 10.39 20.86 -12.02
CA ALA A 635 11.77 20.98 -12.47
C ALA A 635 12.64 21.64 -11.37
N LEU A 636 13.73 20.99 -11.00
CA LEU A 636 14.69 21.46 -10.00
C LEU A 636 16.12 21.36 -10.55
N HIS A 637 17.02 22.21 -10.05
CA HIS A 637 18.46 22.14 -10.29
C HIS A 637 19.20 21.78 -8.99
N LEU A 638 19.94 20.69 -8.98
CA LEU A 638 20.80 20.29 -7.89
C LEU A 638 22.23 20.79 -8.13
N ASN A 639 22.81 21.44 -7.16
CA ASN A 639 24.24 21.70 -7.12
C ASN A 639 25.02 20.40 -6.83
N GLN A 640 26.26 20.30 -7.29
CA GLN A 640 27.17 19.25 -6.81
C GLN A 640 27.37 19.38 -5.30
N GLY A 641 27.27 18.26 -4.56
CA GLY A 641 27.31 18.25 -3.09
C GLY A 641 25.94 18.30 -2.46
N TRP A 642 25.84 18.82 -1.24
CA TRP A 642 24.62 18.85 -0.44
C TRP A 642 23.67 19.98 -0.84
N ASN A 643 22.41 19.63 -1.07
CA ASN A 643 21.31 20.55 -1.37
C ASN A 643 20.26 20.45 -0.24
N LYS A 644 19.92 21.59 0.37
CA LYS A 644 18.95 21.67 1.46
C LYS A 644 17.53 21.69 0.92
N VAL A 645 16.70 20.73 1.31
CA VAL A 645 15.24 20.75 1.13
C VAL A 645 14.61 21.07 2.47
N PHE A 646 13.80 22.12 2.53
CA PHE A 646 13.14 22.59 3.75
C PHE A 646 11.67 22.82 3.48
N ILE A 647 10.81 22.34 4.37
CA ILE A 647 9.33 22.34 4.20
C ILE A 647 8.68 22.94 5.44
N LYS A 648 7.74 23.87 5.23
CA LYS A 648 6.82 24.41 6.24
C LYS A 648 5.45 23.75 6.08
N LEU A 649 4.90 23.23 7.16
CA LEU A 649 3.70 22.41 7.20
C LEU A 649 2.70 22.98 8.23
N PRO A 650 1.93 24.02 7.90
CA PRO A 650 0.89 24.51 8.78
C PRO A 650 -0.32 23.56 8.79
N HIS A 651 -0.95 23.44 9.96
CA HIS A 651 -2.24 22.78 10.17
C HIS A 651 -3.21 23.79 10.76
N ALA A 652 -3.77 24.62 9.91
CA ALA A 652 -4.81 25.57 10.28
C ALA A 652 -6.18 24.99 9.95
N ASN A 653 -7.18 25.29 10.78
CA ASN A 653 -8.55 24.80 10.60
C ASN A 653 -9.19 25.45 9.36
N ASN A 654 -9.32 24.70 8.28
CA ASN A 654 -9.99 25.13 7.03
C ASN A 654 -11.45 24.69 6.95
N GLY A 655 -12.15 24.60 8.08
CA GLY A 655 -13.53 24.16 8.14
C GLY A 655 -13.72 22.80 8.81
N GLY A 656 -12.67 22.28 9.46
CA GLY A 656 -12.66 21.20 10.44
C GLY A 656 -13.61 20.05 10.18
N THR A 657 -13.30 19.18 9.27
CA THR A 657 -14.02 17.90 9.17
C THR A 657 -13.19 16.78 9.78
N ALA A 658 -13.88 15.73 10.24
CA ALA A 658 -13.22 14.50 10.69
C ALA A 658 -12.32 13.85 9.61
N ARG A 659 -12.38 14.32 8.36
CA ARG A 659 -11.67 13.81 7.18
C ARG A 659 -10.51 14.71 6.73
N ASP A 660 -9.98 15.55 7.59
CA ASP A 660 -8.86 16.43 7.28
C ASP A 660 -7.54 15.65 7.17
N LYS A 661 -6.75 15.92 6.13
CA LYS A 661 -5.39 15.37 5.93
C LYS A 661 -4.36 16.43 6.23
N TRP A 662 -3.27 16.06 6.91
CA TRP A 662 -2.09 16.86 7.07
C TRP A 662 -0.88 16.03 6.67
N GLN A 663 -0.26 16.33 5.53
CA GLN A 663 0.73 15.48 4.90
C GLN A 663 1.71 16.29 4.05
N PHE A 664 2.80 15.65 3.67
CA PHE A 664 3.63 16.05 2.56
C PHE A 664 4.17 14.85 1.81
N THR A 665 4.46 15.04 0.54
CA THR A 665 5.18 14.11 -0.32
C THR A 665 6.30 14.88 -1.00
N PHE A 666 7.52 14.32 -0.96
CA PHE A 666 8.66 14.83 -1.71
C PHE A 666 9.62 13.69 -2.04
N VAL A 667 9.97 13.59 -3.32
CA VAL A 667 11.05 12.73 -3.80
C VAL A 667 11.60 13.28 -5.12
N ILE A 668 12.90 13.18 -5.33
CA ILE A 668 13.55 13.55 -6.59
C ILE A 668 13.47 12.39 -7.57
N THR A 669 13.16 12.73 -8.81
CA THR A 669 13.04 11.82 -9.95
C THR A 669 13.89 12.31 -11.12
N ASP A 670 14.00 11.51 -12.17
CA ASP A 670 14.42 12.04 -13.46
C ASP A 670 13.46 13.15 -13.93
N THR A 671 13.84 13.90 -14.96
CA THR A 671 13.04 15.02 -15.48
C THR A 671 11.66 14.60 -16.04
N GLU A 672 11.46 13.30 -16.29
CA GLU A 672 10.18 12.72 -16.76
C GLU A 672 9.29 12.20 -15.60
N GLY A 673 9.80 12.20 -14.36
CA GLY A 673 9.06 11.69 -13.18
C GLY A 673 8.95 10.16 -13.10
N LYS A 674 9.72 9.44 -13.92
CA LYS A 674 9.59 7.99 -14.08
C LYS A 674 10.54 7.19 -13.17
N ASN A 675 11.78 7.65 -13.02
CA ASN A 675 12.81 6.89 -12.32
C ASN A 675 13.45 7.71 -11.20
N ALA A 676 13.97 7.02 -10.19
CA ALA A 676 14.88 7.62 -9.22
C ALA A 676 16.18 8.05 -9.91
N VAL A 677 16.81 9.10 -9.39
CA VAL A 677 18.12 9.56 -9.88
C VAL A 677 19.24 8.83 -9.13
N ASP A 678 20.13 8.19 -9.89
CA ASP A 678 21.22 7.42 -9.31
C ASP A 678 22.24 8.29 -8.56
N GLY A 679 22.77 7.76 -7.46
CA GLY A 679 23.83 8.38 -6.66
C GLY A 679 23.36 9.50 -5.74
N LEU A 680 22.06 9.78 -5.64
CA LEU A 680 21.52 10.70 -4.64
C LEU A 680 21.50 10.04 -3.25
N ILE A 681 21.89 10.82 -2.22
CA ILE A 681 21.80 10.42 -0.82
C ILE A 681 20.90 11.44 -0.09
N TYR A 682 19.87 10.96 0.59
CA TYR A 682 19.02 11.80 1.45
C TYR A 682 19.47 11.64 2.89
N SER A 683 19.85 12.73 3.54
CA SER A 683 20.31 12.70 4.91
C SER A 683 19.95 13.99 5.64
N PRO A 684 19.22 13.96 6.75
CA PRO A 684 18.90 15.18 7.50
C PRO A 684 20.07 15.76 8.28
N ASP A 685 21.20 15.05 8.35
CA ASP A 685 22.43 15.46 9.05
C ASP A 685 23.69 15.49 8.15
N LYS A 686 23.50 15.38 6.84
CA LYS A 686 24.58 15.33 5.83
C LYS A 686 25.55 14.16 6.01
N SER A 687 25.10 13.05 6.57
CA SER A 687 25.89 11.84 6.63
C SER A 687 26.05 11.25 5.22
N ALA A 688 27.28 11.03 4.79
CA ALA A 688 27.59 10.45 3.47
C ALA A 688 27.39 8.92 3.41
N THR A 689 27.05 8.29 4.51
CA THR A 689 26.74 6.87 4.58
C THR A 689 25.23 6.66 4.52
N ASP A 690 24.78 5.64 3.78
CA ASP A 690 23.39 5.12 3.87
C ASP A 690 23.11 4.49 5.26
N SER A 691 24.01 4.69 6.24
CA SER A 691 23.78 4.31 7.61
C SER A 691 22.63 5.17 8.15
N ILE A 692 21.44 4.56 8.18
CA ILE A 692 20.33 5.08 8.96
C ILE A 692 20.87 5.33 10.36
N PRO A 693 20.77 6.55 10.92
CA PRO A 693 21.14 6.76 12.32
C PRO A 693 20.41 5.72 13.15
N GLN A 694 21.13 5.02 14.01
CA GLN A 694 20.50 4.11 14.96
C GLN A 694 19.37 4.91 15.62
N ASN A 695 18.19 4.37 15.67
CA ASN A 695 16.92 4.97 16.04
C ASN A 695 17.06 6.11 17.05
N GLU A 696 17.12 7.37 16.57
CA GLU A 696 17.35 8.55 17.42
C GLU A 696 16.22 8.76 18.44
N ASN A 697 15.10 8.11 18.25
CA ASN A 697 14.00 8.07 19.20
C ASN A 697 14.29 7.11 20.35
N GLN A 698 15.31 6.23 20.23
CA GLN A 698 15.71 5.36 21.32
C GLN A 698 16.33 6.21 22.43
N PRO A 699 15.89 6.04 23.70
CA PRO A 699 16.46 6.78 24.81
C PRO A 699 17.97 6.56 24.89
N LYS A 700 18.73 7.65 24.97
CA LYS A 700 20.19 7.59 25.16
C LYS A 700 20.50 6.94 26.49
N LEU A 701 21.47 6.04 26.49
CA LEU A 701 21.95 5.46 27.72
C LEU A 701 22.87 6.45 28.46
N SER A 702 22.64 6.60 29.75
CA SER A 702 23.55 7.32 30.64
C SER A 702 24.84 6.51 30.81
N ASN A 703 25.98 7.19 30.96
CA ASN A 703 27.29 6.62 31.19
C ASN A 703 28.04 7.42 32.28
N ALA A 704 29.34 7.20 32.44
CA ALA A 704 30.17 7.87 33.44
C ALA A 704 30.33 9.39 33.18
N GLN A 705 30.16 9.84 31.90
CA GLN A 705 30.37 11.23 31.50
C GLN A 705 29.06 12.00 31.38
N GLU A 706 27.96 11.34 30.96
CA GLU A 706 26.69 11.99 30.68
C GLU A 706 25.52 11.27 31.34
N THR A 707 24.58 12.02 31.89
CA THR A 707 23.36 11.50 32.53
C THR A 707 22.12 12.06 31.86
N PHE A 708 21.24 11.20 31.38
CA PHE A 708 19.97 11.53 30.74
C PHE A 708 18.80 11.04 31.60
N TRP A 709 17.85 11.92 31.91
CA TRP A 709 16.66 11.62 32.67
C TRP A 709 15.44 11.68 31.76
N TYR A 710 14.59 10.68 31.80
CA TYR A 710 13.41 10.53 30.96
C TYR A 710 12.14 10.42 31.79
N GLU A 711 11.07 10.97 31.23
CA GLU A 711 9.70 10.65 31.59
C GLU A 711 9.10 9.89 30.42
N PHE A 712 8.37 8.84 30.68
CA PHE A 712 7.72 8.08 29.63
C PHE A 712 6.34 7.60 30.09
N ASN A 713 5.50 7.27 29.13
CA ASN A 713 4.16 6.73 29.32
C ASN A 713 3.89 5.65 28.28
N THR A 714 2.77 4.99 28.38
CA THR A 714 2.34 4.04 27.34
C THR A 714 1.32 4.69 26.41
N PRO A 715 1.27 4.32 25.12
CA PRO A 715 0.28 4.86 24.17
C PRO A 715 -1.18 4.74 24.65
N LYS A 716 -1.49 3.69 25.41
CA LYS A 716 -2.83 3.44 25.96
C LYS A 716 -3.14 4.21 27.26
N ARG A 717 -2.12 4.73 27.92
CA ARG A 717 -2.24 5.44 29.22
C ARG A 717 -1.30 6.64 29.24
N ASN A 718 -1.43 7.51 28.23
CA ASN A 718 -0.58 8.68 27.99
C ASN A 718 -0.66 9.76 29.10
N SER A 719 -1.64 9.69 29.97
CA SER A 719 -1.80 10.58 31.13
C SER A 719 -1.20 10.05 32.43
N LEU A 720 -0.59 8.85 32.41
CA LEU A 720 -0.04 8.24 33.61
C LEU A 720 1.46 7.97 33.43
N TYR A 721 2.28 8.42 34.37
CA TYR A 721 3.72 8.24 34.40
C TYR A 721 4.10 7.14 35.39
N PRO A 722 4.92 6.15 35.02
CA PRO A 722 5.49 5.19 35.96
C PRO A 722 6.24 5.91 37.07
N THR A 723 5.84 5.69 38.32
CA THR A 723 6.34 6.42 39.47
C THR A 723 6.86 5.46 40.55
N SER A 724 8.09 5.68 41.01
CA SER A 724 8.65 4.93 42.18
C SER A 724 7.86 5.29 43.45
N MET A 725 7.59 4.29 44.23
CA MET A 725 7.00 4.44 45.55
C MET A 725 7.99 4.14 46.68
N GLY A 726 9.29 4.02 46.35
CA GLY A 726 10.38 3.72 47.26
C GLY A 726 10.88 2.26 47.16
N VAL A 727 11.92 1.93 47.91
CA VAL A 727 12.58 0.64 47.88
C VAL A 727 11.58 -0.49 48.20
N ASP A 728 11.66 -1.56 47.43
CA ASP A 728 10.81 -2.77 47.54
C ASP A 728 9.31 -2.52 47.35
N LYS A 729 8.94 -1.35 46.80
CA LYS A 729 7.56 -1.00 46.47
C LYS A 729 7.29 -1.18 44.95
N ALA A 730 6.04 -1.46 44.66
CA ALA A 730 5.56 -1.52 43.25
C ALA A 730 5.64 -0.13 42.58
N ILE A 731 6.00 -0.14 41.28
CA ILE A 731 5.90 1.05 40.44
C ILE A 731 4.45 1.21 40.04
N ILE A 732 3.89 2.40 40.23
CA ILE A 732 2.50 2.72 39.89
C ILE A 732 2.39 3.89 38.92
N GLY A 733 1.31 3.93 38.12
CA GLY A 733 1.04 5.08 37.25
C GLY A 733 0.42 6.25 38.04
N LYS A 734 0.98 7.45 37.92
CA LYS A 734 0.44 8.70 38.47
C LYS A 734 0.26 9.76 37.40
N ALA A 735 -0.75 10.59 37.54
CA ALA A 735 -1.06 11.65 36.57
C ALA A 735 -0.09 12.87 36.65
N ASN A 736 0.61 13.05 37.76
CA ASN A 736 1.51 14.17 37.93
C ASN A 736 2.97 13.75 37.78
N SER A 737 3.72 14.50 36.99
CA SER A 737 5.16 14.35 36.86
C SER A 737 5.87 14.87 38.14
N THR A 738 6.83 14.08 38.63
CA THR A 738 7.70 14.39 39.75
C THR A 738 9.08 13.73 39.53
N GLN A 739 10.07 14.03 40.37
CA GLN A 739 11.35 13.29 40.27
C GLN A 739 11.19 11.78 40.46
N ALA A 740 10.15 11.33 41.17
CA ALA A 740 9.83 9.93 41.32
C ALA A 740 9.27 9.25 40.05
N SER A 741 8.85 10.04 39.03
CA SER A 741 8.44 9.55 37.70
C SER A 741 9.54 9.71 36.65
N GLN A 742 10.74 10.16 37.05
CA GLN A 742 11.87 10.34 36.15
C GLN A 742 12.88 9.19 36.32
N TRP A 743 13.33 8.66 35.19
CA TRP A 743 14.16 7.46 35.14
C TRP A 743 15.35 7.69 34.21
N LYS A 744 16.51 7.11 34.55
CA LYS A 744 17.65 7.00 33.65
C LYS A 744 17.91 5.56 33.25
N PHE A 745 18.40 5.38 32.05
CA PHE A 745 18.86 4.10 31.52
C PHE A 745 20.40 4.10 31.60
N GLN A 746 20.96 3.43 32.57
CA GLN A 746 22.42 3.39 32.84
C GLN A 746 23.07 2.22 32.10
N SER A 747 23.98 2.49 31.17
CA SER A 747 24.67 1.44 30.39
C SER A 747 25.47 0.48 31.29
N ARG A 748 25.49 -0.79 30.91
CA ARG A 748 26.26 -1.89 31.49
C ARG A 748 27.31 -2.39 30.49
N THR A 749 28.33 -3.08 31.00
CA THR A 749 29.41 -3.64 30.15
C THR A 749 29.00 -4.82 29.30
N ASP A 750 27.86 -5.45 29.58
CA ASP A 750 27.28 -6.58 28.84
C ASP A 750 26.33 -6.14 27.69
N GLY A 751 26.25 -4.85 27.38
CA GLY A 751 25.39 -4.31 26.35
C GLY A 751 23.93 -4.10 26.77
N THR A 752 23.58 -4.40 28.02
CA THR A 752 22.29 -4.12 28.64
C THR A 752 22.32 -2.80 29.42
N PHE A 753 21.23 -2.41 30.07
CA PHE A 753 21.16 -1.22 30.91
C PHE A 753 20.36 -1.46 32.20
N ASP A 754 20.65 -0.64 33.21
CA ASP A 754 19.84 -0.53 34.42
C ASP A 754 18.82 0.59 34.26
N ILE A 755 17.65 0.45 34.85
CA ILE A 755 16.65 1.50 34.98
C ILE A 755 16.72 2.02 36.42
N ILE A 756 17.09 3.29 36.58
CA ILE A 756 17.35 3.91 37.90
C ILE A 756 16.42 5.10 38.09
N ASN A 757 15.73 5.16 39.22
CA ASN A 757 14.84 6.26 39.57
C ASN A 757 15.61 7.51 39.98
N ARG A 758 15.11 8.71 39.69
CA ARG A 758 15.75 9.98 39.99
C ARG A 758 15.58 10.40 41.46
N ALA A 759 14.44 10.09 42.08
CA ALA A 759 14.16 10.55 43.44
C ALA A 759 14.91 9.79 44.55
N ASP A 760 15.05 8.47 44.38
CA ASP A 760 15.56 7.57 45.41
C ASP A 760 16.76 6.71 44.97
N LEU A 761 17.18 6.86 43.71
CA LEU A 761 18.28 6.13 43.08
C LEU A 761 18.15 4.60 43.14
N THR A 762 16.93 4.11 43.29
CA THR A 762 16.60 2.69 43.26
C THR A 762 16.60 2.12 41.85
N TYR A 763 16.83 0.82 41.73
CA TYR A 763 16.84 0.08 40.45
C TYR A 763 15.52 -0.60 40.22
N VAL A 764 15.07 -0.68 38.97
CA VAL A 764 13.93 -1.53 38.59
C VAL A 764 14.37 -2.97 38.50
N SER A 765 13.74 -3.85 39.29
CA SER A 765 14.05 -5.27 39.30
C SER A 765 13.41 -5.98 38.09
N PRO A 766 14.21 -6.68 37.24
CA PRO A 766 13.65 -7.51 36.16
C PRO A 766 13.08 -8.85 36.68
N ASN A 767 13.33 -9.23 37.91
CA ASN A 767 12.96 -10.50 38.50
C ASN A 767 11.56 -10.48 39.11
N SER A 768 10.54 -10.07 38.35
CA SER A 768 9.14 -10.25 38.81
C SER A 768 8.56 -11.53 38.20
N ALA A 769 7.97 -12.36 39.03
CA ALA A 769 7.21 -13.51 38.53
C ALA A 769 6.07 -13.05 37.60
N ASN A 770 5.71 -13.87 36.61
CA ASN A 770 4.64 -13.61 35.67
C ASN A 770 3.42 -12.96 36.33
N ASN A 771 2.95 -11.81 35.78
CA ASN A 771 1.80 -11.01 36.21
C ASN A 771 1.93 -10.27 37.55
N THR A 772 3.13 -10.08 38.10
CA THR A 772 3.33 -9.22 39.28
C THR A 772 3.81 -7.83 38.86
N ALA A 773 3.39 -6.78 39.56
CA ALA A 773 3.85 -5.41 39.32
C ALA A 773 5.37 -5.32 39.47
N LEU A 774 6.04 -4.64 38.55
CA LEU A 774 7.45 -4.32 38.67
C LEU A 774 7.70 -3.49 39.94
N LYS A 775 8.81 -3.71 40.58
CA LYS A 775 9.18 -2.99 41.81
C LYS A 775 10.60 -2.44 41.73
N THR A 776 10.88 -1.45 42.56
CA THR A 776 12.22 -0.93 42.76
C THR A 776 12.95 -1.69 43.85
N VAL A 777 14.27 -1.82 43.71
CA VAL A 777 15.17 -2.46 44.69
C VAL A 777 16.38 -1.58 44.98
N ALA A 778 16.97 -1.70 46.15
CA ALA A 778 18.12 -0.89 46.55
C ALA A 778 19.42 -1.25 45.82
N ASN A 779 19.62 -2.52 45.50
CA ASN A 779 20.86 -3.02 44.90
C ASN A 779 20.67 -3.26 43.40
N GLN A 780 21.76 -3.07 42.65
CA GLN A 780 21.81 -3.33 41.22
C GLN A 780 21.41 -4.80 40.91
N PRO A 781 20.44 -5.05 40.03
CA PRO A 781 20.06 -6.40 39.62
C PRO A 781 21.20 -7.13 38.89
N SER A 782 21.21 -8.47 38.96
CA SER A 782 22.21 -9.29 38.26
C SER A 782 22.12 -9.25 36.76
N THR A 783 20.92 -8.99 36.21
CA THR A 783 20.64 -8.89 34.77
C THR A 783 20.08 -7.50 34.43
N GLY A 784 20.47 -6.95 33.29
CA GLY A 784 20.00 -5.65 32.80
C GLY A 784 18.81 -5.74 31.86
N TRP A 785 18.36 -4.60 31.41
CA TRP A 785 17.25 -4.40 30.46
C TRP A 785 17.75 -4.15 29.04
N GLN A 786 16.88 -4.30 28.05
CA GLN A 786 17.16 -4.00 26.64
C GLN A 786 15.99 -3.24 26.04
N PHE A 787 16.27 -2.44 24.99
CA PHE A 787 15.23 -1.87 24.14
C PHE A 787 14.95 -2.80 22.97
N LYS A 788 13.66 -2.90 22.62
CA LYS A 788 13.18 -3.48 21.38
C LYS A 788 12.21 -2.48 20.76
N GLU A 789 12.24 -2.32 19.45
CA GLU A 789 11.25 -1.51 18.75
C GLU A 789 9.84 -2.00 19.01
N SER A 790 8.92 -1.05 19.21
CA SER A 790 7.49 -1.31 19.32
C SER A 790 6.84 -1.25 17.93
N GLU A 791 5.70 -1.91 17.81
CA GLU A 791 4.82 -1.73 16.63
C GLU A 791 4.21 -0.33 16.56
N VAL A 792 4.26 0.43 17.64
CA VAL A 792 3.81 1.82 17.71
C VAL A 792 4.98 2.74 17.42
N ASN A 793 4.87 3.55 16.37
CA ASN A 793 5.93 4.47 15.97
C ASN A 793 6.38 5.39 17.11
N GLY A 794 7.70 5.56 17.25
CA GLY A 794 8.31 6.36 18.33
C GLY A 794 8.24 5.73 19.73
N CYS A 795 7.76 4.49 19.84
CA CYS A 795 7.67 3.76 21.09
C CYS A 795 8.67 2.60 21.13
N PHE A 796 9.10 2.23 22.33
CA PHE A 796 10.00 1.10 22.58
C PHE A 796 9.41 0.16 23.60
N ILE A 797 9.69 -1.13 23.44
CA ILE A 797 9.47 -2.13 24.49
C ILE A 797 10.76 -2.21 25.30
N ILE A 798 10.66 -1.98 26.60
CA ILE A 798 11.74 -2.20 27.54
C ILE A 798 11.55 -3.59 28.14
N TYR A 799 12.49 -4.49 27.92
CA TYR A 799 12.32 -5.89 28.29
C TYR A 799 13.58 -6.50 28.89
N ASN A 800 13.39 -7.55 29.69
CA ASN A 800 14.41 -8.43 30.19
C ASN A 800 13.88 -9.87 30.15
N GLY A 801 14.32 -10.68 29.18
CA GLY A 801 13.76 -12.01 28.96
C GLY A 801 12.22 -11.95 28.75
N THR A 802 11.48 -12.42 29.76
CA THR A 802 10.00 -12.41 29.76
C THR A 802 9.39 -11.19 30.46
N ALA A 803 10.18 -10.43 31.23
CA ALA A 803 9.69 -9.24 31.94
C ALA A 803 9.64 -8.02 30.97
N GLN A 804 8.55 -7.24 31.03
CA GLN A 804 8.40 -5.98 30.29
C GLN A 804 8.10 -4.83 31.28
N PHE A 805 8.73 -3.67 31.06
CA PHE A 805 8.54 -2.45 31.84
C PHE A 805 7.53 -1.51 31.21
#